data_8c938f186992f684e1f29287ac771603
#
_entry.id   8c938f186992f684e1f29287ac771603
#
_cell.length_a   1.000
_cell.length_b   1.000
_cell.length_c   1.000
_cell.angle_alpha   90.00
_cell.angle_beta   90.00
_cell.angle_gamma   90.00
#
_symmetry.space_group_name_H-M   'P 1'
#
loop_
_entity.id
_entity.type
_entity.pdbx_description
1 polymer ?
#
loop_
_entity_poly.entity_id
_entity_poly.type
_entity_poly.pdbx_seq_one_letter_code
_entity_poly.pdbx_strand_id
1 'polypeptide(L)'
;MNRVVFVVGQFVLRRRASYSAACRQVVTNPEDIARLYRELSLFPSLSRADVGPVVTSQYGGKYSNIYTEWSQRDLDRNDNVNFCRQYIVFHDDKSVVYSGASGNCTEIKGELQSKDSPSGDMKAVVRECTIKGEDKQFLEIWSKNIKMKSINLTALKKHGKVYEDDQFGCLVWSHSETHLLYVAERKRPKAKSFFQSESPELSSIGDEEETVRREEKETLKGEQFVFHEDWGEGLVGKSCPVLCVLDIEGDNVSVLEGVPDNISPGQAFWAPGDTGVVFVGWLHEPFRFGLKFCPNRSSSLYYVDLTGGKCEQLTSGTSAVSSPRLSPDQCRIVYLECAVFGPHMQCSRLFMFDWYTKKTSVVVDVVNRPGEDGFTGIYSSQLSRQCWSADSQRVIVSCPQRSRKDLLMVDTSTGSVTSLTSKSDVGSWCLLNIERDLMVVSCSSPNCPPRLRVGFLPPRDSQEEVVWVTLEDSQMLPEIDWQILTFTPPPEQDNSQYPGLDFEALLIKPKEVKDGVKLPLIVTPHGGPHSVFVADWFLYSSVLCRMGFAVLMVNYRGSTGYGQDNILSLPGNVGTQDVKDVHFAVESVLKGDEFDMQKVAVSGGSHGGFLACHLIGQYPGFYKACVSRNPVTNLASMIGSTDIPDWCMVEAGFDYTTDCLPDPAVWEQMLNKSPIIYVTQVQTPVLLTLGEDDKRVPSKQGIEYYRALQAKKVPVRYVSYALHNMAFIVHSLMLQCVLFRLLWYPGNNHSLSKVDAESDGFMNIALWIIQHLW
;
A
#
# COMPACT_ATOMS: atom_id res chain seq x y z
N MET A 1 26.34 -40.27 -36.26
CA MET A 1 25.11 -41.05 -36.07
C MET A 1 24.38 -40.56 -34.86
N ASN A 2 23.14 -40.23 -35.08
CA ASN A 2 22.03 -39.97 -34.15
C ASN A 2 22.07 -38.77 -33.22
N ARG A 3 21.34 -37.74 -33.68
CA ARG A 3 20.71 -36.67 -32.93
C ARG A 3 19.72 -37.24 -31.92
N VAL A 4 19.78 -36.80 -30.67
CA VAL A 4 18.65 -36.80 -29.78
C VAL A 4 18.33 -35.33 -29.47
N VAL A 5 17.24 -34.86 -30.06
CA VAL A 5 16.64 -33.57 -29.84
C VAL A 5 15.77 -33.74 -28.59
N PHE A 6 16.10 -33.03 -27.51
CA PHE A 6 15.19 -32.90 -26.36
C PHE A 6 14.14 -31.85 -26.69
N VAL A 7 12.93 -32.32 -26.98
CA VAL A 7 11.69 -31.56 -26.97
C VAL A 7 11.10 -31.67 -25.55
N VAL A 8 11.39 -30.72 -24.70
CA VAL A 8 10.65 -30.51 -23.44
C VAL A 8 10.39 -29.02 -23.33
N GLY A 9 9.18 -28.64 -23.58
CA GLY A 9 8.76 -27.24 -23.37
C GLY A 9 7.58 -26.80 -24.23
N GLN A 10 6.53 -27.59 -24.36
CA GLN A 10 5.27 -27.13 -24.96
C GLN A 10 4.09 -27.99 -24.49
N PHE A 11 3.73 -27.88 -23.22
CA PHE A 11 2.48 -28.46 -22.70
C PHE A 11 1.78 -27.54 -21.70
N VAL A 12 1.78 -26.24 -21.93
CA VAL A 12 0.76 -25.33 -21.39
C VAL A 12 0.59 -24.23 -22.43
N LEU A 13 -0.64 -24.02 -22.91
CA LEU A 13 -1.08 -23.00 -23.88
C LEU A 13 -1.18 -23.45 -25.35
N ARG A 14 -1.92 -24.54 -25.61
CA ARG A 14 -2.64 -24.71 -26.88
C ARG A 14 -4.12 -25.08 -26.63
N ARG A 15 -4.87 -24.17 -26.06
CA ARG A 15 -6.23 -23.83 -26.52
C ARG A 15 -6.21 -22.35 -26.86
N ARG A 16 -5.64 -22.02 -28.01
CA ARG A 16 -6.10 -20.83 -28.73
C ARG A 16 -7.57 -21.06 -29.01
N ALA A 17 -8.44 -20.59 -28.11
CA ALA A 17 -9.71 -20.13 -28.54
C ALA A 17 -9.39 -19.04 -29.57
N SER A 18 -9.58 -19.33 -30.84
CA SER A 18 -9.68 -18.32 -31.88
C SER A 18 -10.86 -17.47 -31.50
N TYR A 19 -10.63 -16.41 -30.73
CA TYR A 19 -11.57 -15.31 -30.63
C TYR A 19 -11.55 -14.68 -32.04
N SER A 20 -12.43 -15.18 -32.90
CA SER A 20 -12.84 -14.43 -34.07
C SER A 20 -13.21 -13.01 -33.57
N ALA A 21 -12.77 -12.00 -34.28
CA ALA A 21 -13.21 -10.61 -34.12
C ALA A 21 -14.70 -10.46 -34.43
N ALA A 22 -15.55 -11.22 -33.73
CA ALA A 22 -16.98 -11.16 -33.79
C ALA A 22 -17.43 -10.22 -32.68
N CYS A 23 -17.86 -9.03 -33.11
CA CYS A 23 -18.81 -8.17 -32.38
C CYS A 23 -18.76 -8.29 -30.85
N ARG A 24 -17.86 -7.60 -30.17
CA ARG A 24 -17.92 -7.56 -28.71
C ARG A 24 -19.08 -6.65 -28.28
N GLN A 25 -20.23 -7.26 -28.08
CA GLN A 25 -21.26 -6.80 -27.19
C GLN A 25 -20.69 -6.89 -25.77
N VAL A 26 -21.08 -5.98 -24.85
CA VAL A 26 -20.64 -6.05 -23.45
C VAL A 26 -20.89 -7.44 -22.90
N VAL A 27 -19.89 -8.00 -22.20
CA VAL A 27 -20.02 -9.31 -21.55
C VAL A 27 -20.94 -9.16 -20.35
N THR A 28 -22.08 -9.83 -20.35
CA THR A 28 -23.12 -9.71 -19.31
C THR A 28 -23.36 -11.02 -18.55
N ASN A 29 -22.89 -12.14 -19.09
CA ASN A 29 -23.06 -13.45 -18.44
C ASN A 29 -22.13 -13.57 -17.23
N PRO A 30 -22.63 -13.86 -16.00
CA PRO A 30 -21.82 -13.99 -14.79
C PRO A 30 -20.67 -15.01 -14.91
N GLU A 31 -20.90 -16.14 -15.60
CA GLU A 31 -19.87 -17.18 -15.77
C GLU A 31 -18.71 -16.69 -16.65
N ASP A 32 -19.01 -15.92 -17.69
CA ASP A 32 -18.00 -15.33 -18.56
C ASP A 32 -17.20 -14.23 -17.84
N ILE A 33 -17.87 -13.41 -17.01
CA ILE A 33 -17.22 -12.40 -16.17
C ILE A 33 -16.28 -13.08 -15.17
N ALA A 34 -16.75 -14.12 -14.47
CA ALA A 34 -15.93 -14.88 -13.51
C ALA A 34 -14.72 -15.52 -14.18
N ARG A 35 -14.88 -16.02 -15.42
CA ARG A 35 -13.76 -16.57 -16.22
C ARG A 35 -12.75 -15.49 -16.56
N LEU A 36 -13.16 -14.31 -17.00
CA LEU A 36 -12.27 -13.17 -17.28
C LEU A 36 -11.52 -12.72 -16.02
N TYR A 37 -12.21 -12.62 -14.90
CA TYR A 37 -11.60 -12.27 -13.63
C TYR A 37 -10.54 -13.30 -13.21
N ARG A 38 -10.89 -14.60 -13.25
CA ARG A 38 -9.98 -15.71 -12.93
C ARG A 38 -8.74 -15.69 -13.83
N GLU A 39 -8.90 -15.44 -15.12
CA GLU A 39 -7.79 -15.38 -16.08
C GLU A 39 -6.81 -14.25 -15.75
N LEU A 40 -7.31 -13.04 -15.44
CA LEU A 40 -6.46 -11.90 -15.16
C LEU A 40 -5.92 -11.89 -13.71
N SER A 41 -6.58 -12.56 -12.77
CA SER A 41 -6.07 -12.74 -11.40
C SER A 41 -4.87 -13.70 -11.30
N LEU A 42 -4.56 -14.44 -12.36
CA LEU A 42 -3.36 -15.29 -12.44
C LEU A 42 -2.05 -14.50 -12.54
N PHE A 43 -2.10 -13.23 -12.95
CA PHE A 43 -0.89 -12.42 -13.01
C PHE A 43 -0.41 -12.05 -11.61
N PRO A 44 0.81 -12.49 -11.21
CA PRO A 44 1.33 -12.20 -9.88
C PRO A 44 1.84 -10.76 -9.79
N SER A 45 1.90 -10.25 -8.58
CA SER A 45 2.57 -9.01 -8.22
C SER A 45 3.92 -9.29 -7.56
N LEU A 46 4.91 -8.40 -7.78
CA LEU A 46 6.21 -8.44 -7.12
C LEU A 46 6.13 -7.70 -5.78
N SER A 47 6.56 -8.36 -4.70
CA SER A 47 6.60 -7.77 -3.37
C SER A 47 8.02 -7.39 -2.94
N ARG A 48 9.04 -8.15 -3.38
CA ARG A 48 10.42 -7.96 -2.94
C ARG A 48 11.43 -8.51 -3.94
N ALA A 49 12.62 -7.88 -3.97
CA ALA A 49 13.81 -8.45 -4.59
C ALA A 49 15.04 -8.19 -3.73
N ASP A 50 15.97 -9.15 -3.67
CA ASP A 50 17.29 -9.00 -3.07
C ASP A 50 18.35 -9.42 -4.08
N VAL A 51 19.49 -8.69 -4.09
CA VAL A 51 20.65 -8.99 -4.94
C VAL A 51 21.72 -9.61 -4.06
N GLY A 52 22.12 -10.83 -4.37
CA GLY A 52 23.18 -11.54 -3.68
C GLY A 52 24.58 -10.99 -4.01
N PRO A 53 25.61 -11.49 -3.31
CA PRO A 53 27.01 -11.11 -3.56
C PRO A 53 27.43 -11.45 -4.99
N VAL A 54 28.44 -10.72 -5.48
CA VAL A 54 29.08 -11.02 -6.79
C VAL A 54 29.94 -12.26 -6.63
N VAL A 55 29.65 -13.26 -7.48
CA VAL A 55 30.45 -14.48 -7.56
C VAL A 55 31.28 -14.44 -8.84
N THR A 56 32.58 -14.66 -8.72
CA THR A 56 33.49 -14.77 -9.87
C THR A 56 33.70 -16.25 -10.19
N SER A 57 33.34 -16.66 -11.41
CA SER A 57 33.58 -18.00 -11.86
C SER A 57 35.07 -18.27 -12.08
N GLN A 58 35.48 -19.54 -12.08
CA GLN A 58 36.89 -19.92 -12.34
C GLN A 58 37.40 -19.49 -13.73
N TYR A 59 36.52 -19.12 -14.65
CA TYR A 59 36.82 -18.59 -15.97
C TYR A 59 36.76 -17.05 -16.05
N GLY A 60 36.63 -16.36 -14.93
CA GLY A 60 36.65 -14.90 -14.86
C GLY A 60 35.29 -14.24 -15.12
N GLY A 61 34.23 -14.96 -15.43
CA GLY A 61 32.90 -14.41 -15.57
C GLY A 61 32.30 -14.06 -14.19
N LYS A 62 31.71 -12.87 -14.06
CA LYS A 62 31.02 -12.42 -12.84
C LYS A 62 29.54 -12.63 -12.95
N TYR A 63 28.89 -13.00 -11.85
CA TYR A 63 27.44 -13.06 -11.77
C TYR A 63 26.93 -12.74 -10.37
N SER A 64 25.68 -12.29 -10.30
CA SER A 64 24.91 -12.13 -9.07
C SER A 64 23.63 -12.95 -9.13
N ASN A 65 23.24 -13.54 -8.00
CA ASN A 65 21.93 -14.17 -7.86
C ASN A 65 20.91 -13.09 -7.44
N ILE A 66 19.74 -13.12 -8.05
CA ILE A 66 18.62 -12.26 -7.67
C ILE A 66 17.53 -13.15 -7.10
N TYR A 67 17.19 -12.91 -5.85
CA TYR A 67 16.05 -13.53 -5.18
C TYR A 67 14.84 -12.60 -5.31
N THR A 68 13.67 -13.16 -5.61
CA THR A 68 12.43 -12.38 -5.74
C THR A 68 11.28 -13.06 -5.03
N GLU A 69 10.39 -12.26 -4.45
CA GLU A 69 9.14 -12.71 -3.85
C GLU A 69 7.95 -12.16 -4.64
N TRP A 70 7.00 -13.05 -4.87
CA TRP A 70 5.81 -12.82 -5.65
C TRP A 70 4.58 -13.18 -4.86
N SER A 71 3.47 -12.51 -5.14
CA SER A 71 2.16 -12.82 -4.57
C SER A 71 1.13 -12.98 -5.69
N GLN A 72 0.36 -14.06 -5.66
CA GLN A 72 -0.69 -14.36 -6.62
C GLN A 72 -1.98 -14.72 -5.90
N ARG A 73 -3.10 -14.23 -6.40
CA ARG A 73 -4.42 -14.62 -5.90
C ARG A 73 -4.73 -16.06 -6.25
N ASP A 74 -5.11 -16.85 -5.25
CA ASP A 74 -5.64 -18.21 -5.44
C ASP A 74 -7.13 -18.21 -5.07
N LEU A 75 -7.97 -18.14 -6.11
CA LEU A 75 -9.43 -18.08 -5.95
C LEU A 75 -10.03 -19.40 -5.44
N ASP A 76 -9.28 -20.50 -5.52
CA ASP A 76 -9.76 -21.80 -5.05
C ASP A 76 -9.43 -22.00 -3.55
N ARG A 77 -8.34 -21.39 -3.07
CA ARG A 77 -7.97 -21.34 -1.65
C ARG A 77 -8.59 -20.15 -0.91
N ASN A 78 -9.11 -19.17 -1.63
CA ASN A 78 -9.54 -17.85 -1.12
C ASN A 78 -8.43 -17.11 -0.34
N ASP A 79 -7.20 -17.21 -0.81
CA ASP A 79 -6.02 -16.62 -0.18
C ASP A 79 -4.97 -16.23 -1.23
N ASN A 80 -3.97 -15.46 -0.81
CA ASN A 80 -2.81 -15.19 -1.64
C ASN A 80 -1.75 -16.27 -1.48
N VAL A 81 -1.22 -16.75 -2.59
CA VAL A 81 -0.07 -17.65 -2.60
C VAL A 81 1.20 -16.82 -2.79
N ASN A 82 2.03 -16.80 -1.76
CA ASN A 82 3.33 -16.17 -1.83
C ASN A 82 4.38 -17.21 -2.24
N PHE A 83 5.22 -16.87 -3.20
CA PHE A 83 6.26 -17.76 -3.71
C PHE A 83 7.53 -16.98 -4.04
N CYS A 84 8.65 -17.65 -4.02
CA CYS A 84 9.92 -17.09 -4.44
C CYS A 84 10.40 -17.70 -5.74
N ARG A 85 11.23 -16.92 -6.45
CA ARG A 85 11.97 -17.34 -7.64
C ARG A 85 13.35 -16.70 -7.66
N GLN A 86 14.33 -17.41 -8.20
CA GLN A 86 15.69 -16.91 -8.30
C GLN A 86 16.12 -16.79 -9.76
N TYR A 87 17.01 -15.81 -10.00
CA TYR A 87 17.61 -15.56 -11.30
C TYR A 87 19.12 -15.42 -11.15
N ILE A 88 19.84 -15.82 -12.19
CA ILE A 88 21.28 -15.57 -12.32
C ILE A 88 21.47 -14.48 -13.36
N VAL A 89 22.25 -13.46 -13.01
CA VAL A 89 22.59 -12.35 -13.88
C VAL A 89 24.10 -12.29 -14.03
N PHE A 90 24.61 -12.62 -15.22
CA PHE A 90 26.01 -12.43 -15.60
C PHE A 90 26.22 -10.99 -16.05
N HIS A 91 27.29 -10.37 -15.58
CA HIS A 91 27.57 -8.95 -15.81
C HIS A 91 29.07 -8.65 -15.78
N ASP A 92 29.43 -7.47 -16.27
CA ASP A 92 30.78 -6.90 -16.22
C ASP A 92 30.88 -5.69 -15.27
N ASP A 93 29.95 -5.58 -14.32
CA ASP A 93 29.75 -4.45 -13.40
C ASP A 93 29.24 -3.15 -14.06
N LYS A 94 28.95 -3.16 -15.35
CA LYS A 94 28.38 -2.03 -16.10
C LYS A 94 27.21 -2.43 -16.99
N SER A 95 27.22 -3.67 -17.47
CA SER A 95 26.18 -4.19 -18.35
C SER A 95 25.83 -5.63 -18.00
N VAL A 96 24.59 -6.01 -18.30
CA VAL A 96 24.12 -7.39 -18.19
C VAL A 96 24.51 -8.13 -19.44
N VAL A 97 25.31 -9.18 -19.29
CA VAL A 97 25.80 -10.02 -20.41
C VAL A 97 24.81 -11.16 -20.71
N TYR A 98 24.28 -11.78 -19.65
CA TYR A 98 23.32 -12.87 -19.77
C TYR A 98 22.48 -12.94 -18.50
N SER A 99 21.22 -13.31 -18.63
CA SER A 99 20.34 -13.55 -17.48
C SER A 99 19.42 -14.73 -17.72
N GLY A 100 19.02 -15.41 -16.66
CA GLY A 100 18.07 -16.51 -16.74
C GLY A 100 17.56 -16.94 -15.38
N ALA A 101 16.39 -17.57 -15.38
CA ALA A 101 15.81 -18.14 -14.15
C ALA A 101 16.67 -19.31 -13.65
N SER A 102 16.87 -19.37 -12.34
CA SER A 102 17.55 -20.44 -11.63
C SER A 102 16.54 -21.28 -10.85
N GLY A 103 16.14 -22.41 -11.41
CA GLY A 103 15.20 -23.32 -10.77
C GLY A 103 13.71 -22.95 -10.95
N ASN A 104 12.87 -23.64 -10.19
CA ASN A 104 11.42 -23.50 -10.21
C ASN A 104 10.94 -22.53 -9.10
N CYS A 105 9.69 -22.08 -9.20
CA CYS A 105 9.03 -21.36 -8.13
C CYS A 105 8.86 -22.23 -6.89
N THR A 106 9.03 -21.65 -5.69
CA THR A 106 8.84 -22.32 -4.41
C THR A 106 7.88 -21.52 -3.56
N GLU A 107 6.78 -22.14 -3.11
CA GLU A 107 5.82 -21.50 -2.23
C GLU A 107 6.45 -21.20 -0.86
N ILE A 108 6.23 -19.99 -0.35
CA ILE A 108 6.70 -19.54 0.96
C ILE A 108 5.59 -19.80 1.98
N LYS A 109 5.90 -20.59 3.03
CA LYS A 109 4.94 -20.95 4.08
C LYS A 109 5.42 -20.59 5.47
N GLY A 110 4.58 -19.83 6.18
CA GLY A 110 4.83 -19.46 7.59
C GLY A 110 6.06 -18.59 7.81
N GLU A 111 6.74 -18.14 6.74
CA GLU A 111 7.85 -17.20 6.81
C GLU A 111 7.29 -15.79 6.83
N LEU A 112 7.47 -15.10 7.96
CA LEU A 112 7.01 -13.71 8.15
C LEU A 112 8.02 -12.73 7.58
N GLN A 113 9.30 -12.97 7.85
CA GLN A 113 10.42 -12.15 7.36
C GLN A 113 11.64 -13.04 7.12
N SER A 114 12.47 -12.66 6.17
CA SER A 114 13.79 -13.26 5.99
C SER A 114 14.82 -12.25 5.51
N LYS A 115 16.09 -12.46 5.85
CA LYS A 115 17.20 -11.63 5.41
C LYS A 115 18.50 -12.41 5.36
N ASP A 116 19.18 -12.32 4.22
CA ASP A 116 20.53 -12.85 4.07
C ASP A 116 21.53 -11.95 4.81
N SER A 117 22.60 -12.57 5.36
CA SER A 117 23.68 -11.84 5.98
C SER A 117 24.49 -11.03 4.96
N PRO A 118 25.24 -9.99 5.35
CA PRO A 118 26.07 -9.19 4.45
C PRO A 118 27.04 -10.01 3.59
N SER A 119 27.63 -11.08 4.12
CA SER A 119 28.50 -12.01 3.36
C SER A 119 27.71 -12.92 2.41
N GLY A 120 26.42 -13.13 2.68
CA GLY A 120 25.59 -14.12 2.00
C GLY A 120 25.79 -15.56 2.48
N ASP A 121 26.59 -15.79 3.53
CA ASP A 121 26.86 -17.13 4.08
C ASP A 121 25.75 -17.64 5.01
N MET A 122 24.98 -16.71 5.58
CA MET A 122 23.88 -17.02 6.50
C MET A 122 22.57 -16.36 6.07
N LYS A 123 21.45 -16.95 6.49
CA LYS A 123 20.10 -16.41 6.33
C LYS A 123 19.36 -16.45 7.66
N ALA A 124 18.79 -15.35 8.08
CA ALA A 124 17.84 -15.28 9.18
C ALA A 124 16.41 -15.40 8.67
N VAL A 125 15.56 -16.12 9.39
CA VAL A 125 14.14 -16.29 9.06
C VAL A 125 13.32 -16.18 10.34
N VAL A 126 12.34 -15.28 10.35
CA VAL A 126 11.27 -15.27 11.36
C VAL A 126 10.12 -16.09 10.82
N ARG A 127 9.75 -17.16 11.53
CA ARG A 127 8.72 -18.11 11.10
C ARG A 127 7.63 -18.23 12.15
N GLU A 128 6.38 -18.25 11.71
CA GLU A 128 5.23 -18.59 12.54
C GLU A 128 4.74 -20.01 12.22
N CYS A 129 4.55 -20.82 13.26
CA CYS A 129 4.08 -22.20 13.15
C CYS A 129 3.01 -22.46 14.19
N THR A 130 1.90 -23.10 13.80
CA THR A 130 0.88 -23.57 14.73
C THR A 130 1.29 -24.91 15.32
N ILE A 131 1.61 -24.96 16.61
CA ILE A 131 2.00 -26.16 17.32
C ILE A 131 0.98 -26.44 18.43
N LYS A 132 0.31 -27.59 18.37
CA LYS A 132 -0.76 -27.99 19.31
C LYS A 132 -1.90 -26.96 19.43
N GLY A 133 -2.23 -26.26 18.31
CA GLY A 133 -3.29 -25.27 18.27
C GLY A 133 -2.89 -23.87 18.74
N GLU A 134 -1.62 -23.65 19.06
CA GLU A 134 -1.06 -22.34 19.43
C GLU A 134 -0.07 -21.86 18.38
N ASP A 135 -0.15 -20.61 17.99
CA ASP A 135 0.81 -19.97 17.09
C ASP A 135 2.08 -19.61 17.85
N LYS A 136 3.21 -20.07 17.33
CA LYS A 136 4.53 -19.85 17.92
C LYS A 136 5.48 -19.27 16.89
N GLN A 137 6.23 -18.26 17.28
CA GLN A 137 7.21 -17.60 16.44
C GLN A 137 8.62 -18.12 16.79
N PHE A 138 9.36 -18.43 15.73
CA PHE A 138 10.75 -18.88 15.77
C PHE A 138 11.64 -17.94 14.98
N LEU A 139 12.83 -17.68 15.51
CA LEU A 139 13.91 -17.05 14.76
C LEU A 139 14.93 -18.13 14.41
N GLU A 140 15.07 -18.39 13.11
CA GLU A 140 15.93 -19.44 12.56
C GLU A 140 17.15 -18.81 11.91
N ILE A 141 18.34 -19.40 12.13
CA ILE A 141 19.57 -19.06 11.45
C ILE A 141 19.99 -20.25 10.60
N TRP A 142 20.13 -19.99 9.32
CA TRP A 142 20.55 -20.96 8.31
C TRP A 142 21.93 -20.61 7.78
N SER A 143 22.81 -21.59 7.61
CA SER A 143 24.05 -21.46 6.87
C SER A 143 24.04 -22.49 5.74
N LYS A 144 24.05 -21.99 4.50
CA LYS A 144 23.89 -22.85 3.31
C LYS A 144 22.61 -23.69 3.39
N ASN A 145 22.74 -25.00 3.55
CA ASN A 145 21.63 -25.96 3.65
C ASN A 145 21.41 -26.50 5.07
N ILE A 146 22.05 -25.92 6.07
CA ILE A 146 21.98 -26.38 7.46
C ILE A 146 21.28 -25.33 8.31
N LYS A 147 20.23 -25.73 9.03
CA LYS A 147 19.64 -24.90 10.06
C LYS A 147 20.56 -24.95 11.30
N MET A 148 21.32 -23.87 11.51
CA MET A 148 22.28 -23.76 12.62
C MET A 148 21.58 -23.55 13.94
N LYS A 149 20.56 -22.69 13.96
CA LYS A 149 19.83 -22.32 15.19
C LYS A 149 18.33 -22.20 14.93
N SER A 150 17.56 -22.46 15.97
CA SER A 150 16.11 -22.28 15.98
C SER A 150 15.66 -21.85 17.37
N ILE A 151 15.42 -20.56 17.55
CA ILE A 151 15.10 -19.93 18.83
C ILE A 151 13.58 -19.74 18.90
N ASN A 152 12.92 -20.35 19.87
CA ASN A 152 11.49 -20.17 20.11
C ASN A 152 11.24 -18.85 20.84
N LEU A 153 10.98 -17.77 20.10
CA LEU A 153 10.75 -16.43 20.64
C LEU A 153 9.54 -16.39 21.58
N THR A 154 8.48 -17.12 21.23
CA THR A 154 7.27 -17.21 22.09
C THR A 154 7.58 -17.84 23.45
N ALA A 155 8.42 -18.89 23.49
CA ALA A 155 8.78 -19.56 24.73
C ALA A 155 9.72 -18.74 25.62
N LEU A 156 10.55 -17.87 25.04
CA LEU A 156 11.44 -16.99 25.79
C LEU A 156 10.69 -15.95 26.63
N LYS A 157 9.45 -15.61 26.26
CA LYS A 157 8.62 -14.63 26.97
C LYS A 157 9.31 -13.27 27.21
N LYS A 158 10.28 -12.88 26.40
CA LYS A 158 11.00 -11.60 26.49
C LYS A 158 10.16 -10.44 25.95
N HIS A 159 9.41 -10.69 24.89
CA HIS A 159 8.55 -9.74 24.19
C HIS A 159 7.28 -10.45 23.68
N GLY A 160 6.37 -9.72 23.05
CA GLY A 160 5.18 -10.21 22.34
C GLY A 160 5.47 -10.65 20.91
N LYS A 161 4.48 -10.56 20.02
CA LYS A 161 4.65 -10.92 18.60
C LYS A 161 5.68 -10.01 17.90
N VAL A 162 6.48 -10.60 17.02
CA VAL A 162 7.38 -9.86 16.12
C VAL A 162 6.55 -9.12 15.08
N TYR A 163 6.94 -7.89 14.76
CA TYR A 163 6.29 -7.06 13.76
C TYR A 163 6.87 -7.34 12.38
N GLU A 164 5.99 -7.67 11.43
CA GLU A 164 6.34 -7.96 10.03
C GLU A 164 5.94 -6.85 9.05
N ASP A 165 5.18 -5.85 9.52
CA ASP A 165 4.66 -4.77 8.69
C ASP A 165 5.74 -3.78 8.21
N ASP A 166 5.40 -2.98 7.20
CA ASP A 166 6.32 -2.00 6.61
C ASP A 166 6.57 -0.77 7.48
N GLN A 167 5.73 -0.54 8.49
CA GLN A 167 5.78 0.68 9.31
C GLN A 167 6.77 0.51 10.47
N PHE A 168 6.68 -0.58 11.21
CA PHE A 168 7.51 -0.85 12.37
C PHE A 168 8.53 -1.95 12.12
N GLY A 169 8.15 -2.96 11.32
CA GLY A 169 8.90 -4.20 11.16
C GLY A 169 10.29 -4.00 10.56
N CYS A 170 11.25 -4.71 11.10
CA CYS A 170 12.56 -4.88 10.52
C CYS A 170 13.15 -6.25 10.88
N LEU A 171 14.07 -6.73 10.06
CA LEU A 171 14.97 -7.86 10.35
C LEU A 171 16.31 -7.53 9.70
N VAL A 172 17.30 -7.15 10.51
CA VAL A 172 18.56 -6.58 10.00
C VAL A 172 19.74 -7.20 10.72
N TRP A 173 20.69 -7.72 9.94
CA TRP A 173 21.98 -8.18 10.43
C TRP A 173 22.86 -6.99 10.82
N SER A 174 23.66 -7.14 11.89
CA SER A 174 24.80 -6.27 12.12
C SER A 174 25.83 -6.42 10.99
N HIS A 175 26.66 -5.42 10.76
CA HIS A 175 27.73 -5.51 9.75
C HIS A 175 28.76 -6.59 10.10
N SER A 176 28.97 -6.81 11.40
CA SER A 176 29.81 -7.89 11.94
C SER A 176 29.17 -9.28 11.85
N GLU A 177 27.91 -9.38 11.44
CA GLU A 177 27.11 -10.64 11.39
C GLU A 177 26.98 -11.37 12.73
N THR A 178 27.26 -10.69 13.83
CA THR A 178 27.18 -11.27 15.19
C THR A 178 25.82 -11.06 15.85
N HIS A 179 25.03 -10.10 15.36
CA HIS A 179 23.74 -9.74 15.93
C HIS A 179 22.66 -9.59 14.89
N LEU A 180 21.41 -9.81 15.31
CA LEU A 180 20.20 -9.52 14.54
C LEU A 180 19.32 -8.53 15.29
N LEU A 181 18.87 -7.50 14.58
CA LEU A 181 17.92 -6.49 15.07
C LEU A 181 16.54 -6.79 14.50
N TYR A 182 15.51 -6.72 15.34
CA TYR A 182 14.10 -6.79 14.93
C TYR A 182 13.21 -6.01 15.89
N VAL A 183 11.96 -5.77 15.50
CA VAL A 183 10.94 -5.07 16.31
C VAL A 183 9.86 -6.06 16.71
N ALA A 184 9.40 -5.98 17.95
CA ALA A 184 8.33 -6.80 18.49
C ALA A 184 7.39 -5.99 19.39
N GLU A 185 6.21 -6.50 19.70
CA GLU A 185 5.32 -5.93 20.71
C GLU A 185 5.96 -6.07 22.09
N ARG A 186 5.83 -5.03 22.94
CA ARG A 186 6.25 -5.11 24.34
C ARG A 186 5.48 -6.22 25.07
N LYS A 187 6.17 -7.04 25.87
CA LYS A 187 5.51 -8.00 26.74
C LYS A 187 4.61 -7.26 27.74
N ARG A 188 3.35 -7.66 27.80
CA ARG A 188 2.42 -7.15 28.80
C ARG A 188 2.35 -8.09 29.99
N PRO A 189 2.21 -7.55 31.22
CA PRO A 189 1.91 -8.35 32.39
C PRO A 189 0.63 -9.16 32.19
N LYS A 190 0.56 -10.34 32.76
CA LYS A 190 -0.68 -11.14 32.73
C LYS A 190 -1.75 -10.44 33.56
N ALA A 191 -2.91 -10.23 32.98
CA ALA A 191 -4.07 -9.70 33.71
C ALA A 191 -4.83 -10.84 34.37
N LYS A 192 -5.20 -10.68 35.65
CA LYS A 192 -6.07 -11.60 36.40
C LYS A 192 -7.39 -10.89 36.76
N SER A 193 -8.48 -11.68 36.78
CA SER A 193 -9.74 -11.22 37.35
C SER A 193 -9.60 -11.02 38.86
N PHE A 194 -10.31 -10.02 39.41
CA PHE A 194 -10.37 -9.80 40.86
C PHE A 194 -10.90 -11.01 41.61
N PHE A 195 -11.73 -11.85 40.99
CA PHE A 195 -12.43 -12.98 41.57
C PHE A 195 -11.79 -14.35 41.22
N GLN A 196 -10.68 -14.35 40.52
CA GLN A 196 -9.96 -15.59 40.21
C GLN A 196 -9.24 -16.03 41.49
N SER A 197 -9.74 -17.10 42.11
CA SER A 197 -9.08 -17.72 43.26
C SER A 197 -7.75 -18.32 42.85
N GLU A 198 -6.73 -18.14 43.67
CA GLU A 198 -5.47 -18.84 43.51
C GLU A 198 -5.75 -20.33 43.77
N SER A 199 -5.72 -21.16 42.72
CA SER A 199 -5.72 -22.61 42.90
C SER A 199 -4.39 -22.96 43.56
N PRO A 200 -4.38 -23.68 44.68
CA PRO A 200 -3.12 -24.18 45.20
C PRO A 200 -2.63 -25.27 44.27
N GLU A 201 -1.79 -24.95 43.31
CA GLU A 201 -1.04 -25.96 42.57
C GLU A 201 -0.01 -26.58 43.52
N LEU A 202 -0.07 -27.92 43.64
CA LEU A 202 0.88 -28.70 44.39
C LEU A 202 2.31 -28.32 44.00
N SER A 203 3.05 -27.80 44.96
CA SER A 203 4.46 -27.49 44.88
C SER A 203 5.28 -28.71 44.48
N SER A 204 5.82 -28.71 43.26
CA SER A 204 7.00 -29.51 42.93
C SER A 204 8.25 -28.71 43.30
N ILE A 205 9.06 -29.30 44.14
CA ILE A 205 10.26 -28.75 44.77
C ILE A 205 11.35 -28.60 43.71
N GLY A 206 11.85 -27.38 43.49
CA GLY A 206 13.00 -27.11 42.61
C GLY A 206 12.92 -25.71 41.98
N ASP A 207 13.96 -25.25 41.36
CA ASP A 207 14.22 -23.93 40.74
C ASP A 207 13.04 -23.21 40.03
N GLU A 208 11.86 -23.82 39.99
CA GLU A 208 10.61 -23.25 39.50
C GLU A 208 9.98 -22.23 40.46
N GLU A 209 10.32 -22.24 41.75
CA GLU A 209 9.74 -21.31 42.76
C GLU A 209 10.13 -19.84 42.50
N GLU A 210 11.34 -19.60 42.03
CA GLU A 210 11.80 -18.21 41.75
C GLU A 210 11.17 -17.65 40.48
N THR A 211 10.95 -18.51 39.50
CA THR A 211 10.27 -18.13 38.23
C THR A 211 8.78 -17.89 38.44
N VAL A 212 8.13 -18.75 39.25
CA VAL A 212 6.71 -18.60 39.63
C VAL A 212 6.49 -17.35 40.48
N ARG A 213 7.37 -17.06 41.46
CA ARG A 213 7.31 -15.81 42.25
C ARG A 213 7.56 -14.55 41.45
N ARG A 214 8.40 -14.61 40.38
CA ARG A 214 8.57 -13.52 39.43
C ARG A 214 7.33 -13.33 38.54
N GLU A 215 6.74 -14.42 38.04
CA GLU A 215 5.50 -14.36 37.25
C GLU A 215 4.31 -13.86 38.08
N GLU A 216 4.23 -14.18 39.37
CA GLU A 216 3.19 -13.65 40.28
C GLU A 216 3.34 -12.16 40.57
N LYS A 217 4.58 -11.64 40.68
CA LYS A 217 4.85 -10.21 40.84
C LYS A 217 4.47 -9.39 39.63
N GLU A 218 4.47 -9.98 38.42
CA GLU A 218 4.12 -9.31 37.16
C GLU A 218 2.62 -9.40 36.82
N THR A 219 1.78 -9.96 37.71
CA THR A 219 0.35 -10.12 37.43
C THR A 219 -0.45 -8.96 38.00
N LEU A 220 -1.13 -8.21 37.14
CA LEU A 220 -1.96 -7.08 37.54
C LEU A 220 -3.44 -7.50 37.63
N LYS A 221 -4.06 -7.25 38.79
CA LYS A 221 -5.51 -7.50 38.98
C LYS A 221 -6.30 -6.32 38.42
N GLY A 222 -7.38 -6.62 37.69
CA GLY A 222 -8.28 -5.61 37.13
C GLY A 222 -7.89 -5.09 35.77
N GLU A 223 -6.73 -5.46 35.22
CA GLU A 223 -6.24 -5.00 33.92
C GLU A 223 -6.85 -5.77 32.71
N GLN A 224 -7.67 -6.79 32.97
CA GLN A 224 -8.21 -7.67 31.93
C GLN A 224 -9.02 -6.94 30.85
N PHE A 225 -9.68 -5.86 31.20
CA PHE A 225 -10.58 -5.11 30.34
C PHE A 225 -10.12 -3.66 30.10
N VAL A 226 -8.88 -3.36 30.45
CA VAL A 226 -8.32 -2.02 30.16
C VAL A 226 -8.18 -1.88 28.65
N PHE A 227 -8.71 -0.78 28.13
CA PHE A 227 -8.57 -0.44 26.72
C PHE A 227 -7.12 -0.05 26.42
N HIS A 228 -6.55 -0.68 25.41
CA HIS A 228 -5.22 -0.34 24.91
C HIS A 228 -5.35 0.12 23.46
N GLU A 229 -4.95 1.34 23.20
CA GLU A 229 -4.89 1.86 21.83
C GLU A 229 -3.87 1.10 21.00
N ASP A 230 -4.18 0.92 19.73
CA ASP A 230 -3.26 0.46 18.70
C ASP A 230 -3.05 1.58 17.65
N TRP A 231 -2.22 1.29 16.65
CA TRP A 231 -1.89 2.23 15.59
C TRP A 231 -2.91 2.24 14.42
N GLY A 232 -4.11 1.76 14.66
CA GLY A 232 -5.28 1.88 13.79
C GLY A 232 -5.29 0.91 12.61
N GLU A 233 -5.80 1.38 11.49
CA GLU A 233 -6.02 0.60 10.28
C GLU A 233 -4.74 -0.08 9.79
N GLY A 234 -4.83 -1.39 9.53
CA GLY A 234 -3.70 -2.24 9.10
C GLY A 234 -2.64 -2.51 10.17
N LEU A 235 -2.77 -1.91 11.38
CA LEU A 235 -1.84 -2.08 12.50
C LEU A 235 -2.57 -2.48 13.80
N VAL A 236 -3.72 -3.13 13.66
CA VAL A 236 -4.55 -3.59 14.77
C VAL A 236 -3.76 -4.52 15.69
N GLY A 237 -3.84 -4.25 17.01
CA GLY A 237 -3.14 -5.00 18.04
C GLY A 237 -1.64 -4.66 18.18
N LYS A 238 -1.10 -3.75 17.35
CA LYS A 238 0.25 -3.21 17.47
C LYS A 238 0.19 -1.91 18.26
N SER A 239 0.68 -1.93 19.49
CA SER A 239 0.52 -0.83 20.46
C SER A 239 1.85 -0.28 20.93
N CYS A 240 2.74 -1.13 21.42
CA CYS A 240 3.99 -0.74 22.08
C CYS A 240 5.18 -1.48 21.43
N PRO A 241 5.68 -1.05 20.27
CA PRO A 241 6.86 -1.65 19.67
C PRO A 241 8.09 -1.48 20.57
N VAL A 242 8.94 -2.50 20.59
CA VAL A 242 10.25 -2.49 21.25
C VAL A 242 11.31 -3.02 20.31
N LEU A 243 12.52 -2.47 20.43
CA LEU A 243 13.70 -2.93 19.71
C LEU A 243 14.27 -4.17 20.39
N CYS A 244 14.46 -5.23 19.63
CA CYS A 244 15.00 -6.50 20.11
C CYS A 244 16.28 -6.83 19.36
N VAL A 245 17.29 -7.29 20.10
CA VAL A 245 18.57 -7.74 19.56
C VAL A 245 18.82 -9.19 19.97
N LEU A 246 19.12 -10.04 18.99
CA LEU A 246 19.63 -11.38 19.22
C LEU A 246 21.15 -11.35 19.08
N ASP A 247 21.86 -11.77 20.10
CA ASP A 247 23.26 -12.22 20.03
C ASP A 247 23.28 -13.64 19.46
N ILE A 248 23.88 -13.81 18.29
CA ILE A 248 23.86 -15.07 17.55
C ILE A 248 24.72 -16.12 18.22
N GLU A 249 25.86 -15.75 18.79
CA GLU A 249 26.76 -16.71 19.44
C GLU A 249 26.16 -17.18 20.76
N GLY A 250 25.70 -16.25 21.59
CA GLY A 250 25.19 -16.53 22.94
C GLY A 250 23.74 -16.99 23.01
N ASP A 251 22.99 -17.05 21.89
CA ASP A 251 21.54 -17.36 21.82
C ASP A 251 20.68 -16.47 22.73
N ASN A 252 21.16 -15.25 23.04
CA ASN A 252 20.48 -14.37 23.98
C ASN A 252 19.71 -13.29 23.22
N VAL A 253 18.42 -13.20 23.53
CA VAL A 253 17.53 -12.13 23.07
C VAL A 253 17.44 -11.06 24.15
N SER A 254 17.74 -9.81 23.80
CA SER A 254 17.61 -8.65 24.67
C SER A 254 16.65 -7.64 24.07
N VAL A 255 15.81 -7.06 24.93
CA VAL A 255 15.03 -5.87 24.59
C VAL A 255 15.88 -4.67 24.93
N LEU A 256 16.12 -3.77 23.97
CA LEU A 256 16.91 -2.57 24.20
C LEU A 256 16.16 -1.61 25.12
N GLU A 257 16.82 -1.20 26.17
CA GLU A 257 16.35 -0.20 27.14
C GLU A 257 16.73 1.23 26.68
N GLY A 258 16.23 2.24 27.38
CA GLY A 258 16.58 3.64 27.14
C GLY A 258 15.73 4.37 26.10
N VAL A 259 14.90 3.69 25.31
CA VAL A 259 13.92 4.36 24.45
C VAL A 259 12.86 5.04 25.33
N PRO A 260 12.58 6.35 25.13
CA PRO A 260 11.58 7.05 25.92
C PRO A 260 10.19 6.38 25.85
N ASP A 261 9.45 6.35 26.96
CA ASP A 261 8.18 5.65 27.05
C ASP A 261 7.06 6.24 26.18
N ASN A 262 7.18 7.51 25.78
CA ASN A 262 6.23 8.18 24.88
C ASN A 262 6.59 8.04 23.39
N ILE A 263 7.62 7.24 23.07
CA ILE A 263 8.10 7.02 21.71
C ILE A 263 7.89 5.55 21.30
N SER A 264 7.33 5.35 20.12
CA SER A 264 7.19 4.03 19.49
C SER A 264 8.25 3.85 18.40
N PRO A 265 9.27 2.99 18.59
CA PRO A 265 10.36 2.78 17.64
C PRO A 265 9.95 1.86 16.48
N GLY A 266 10.42 2.17 15.28
CA GLY A 266 10.30 1.32 14.09
C GLY A 266 11.27 1.72 12.99
N GLN A 267 11.23 1.05 11.83
CA GLN A 267 12.14 1.26 10.70
C GLN A 267 13.62 1.28 11.14
N ALA A 268 13.97 0.40 12.04
CA ALA A 268 15.25 0.39 12.72
C ALA A 268 16.35 -0.28 11.90
N PHE A 269 17.59 0.19 12.07
CA PHE A 269 18.78 -0.36 11.44
C PHE A 269 20.03 -0.09 12.31
N TRP A 270 21.11 -0.81 12.03
CA TRP A 270 22.36 -0.66 12.75
C TRP A 270 23.04 0.67 12.44
N ALA A 271 23.50 1.34 13.48
CA ALA A 271 24.34 2.51 13.37
C ALA A 271 25.73 2.16 12.79
N PRO A 272 26.45 3.12 12.19
CA PRO A 272 27.80 2.87 11.69
C PRO A 272 28.71 2.20 12.72
N GLY A 273 29.41 1.15 12.27
CA GLY A 273 30.29 0.35 13.12
C GLY A 273 29.58 -0.48 14.18
N ASP A 274 28.32 -0.79 14.03
CA ASP A 274 27.47 -1.58 14.95
C ASP A 274 27.47 -1.00 16.38
N THR A 275 27.64 0.32 16.52
CA THR A 275 27.73 0.99 17.83
C THR A 275 26.40 1.08 18.57
N GLY A 276 25.30 0.89 17.87
CA GLY A 276 23.94 0.96 18.40
C GLY A 276 22.92 0.86 17.28
N VAL A 277 21.71 1.32 17.55
CA VAL A 277 20.57 1.24 16.65
C VAL A 277 20.03 2.63 16.35
N VAL A 278 19.84 2.94 15.06
CA VAL A 278 19.11 4.11 14.59
C VAL A 278 17.68 3.68 14.23
N PHE A 279 16.70 4.48 14.62
CA PHE A 279 15.28 4.17 14.37
C PHE A 279 14.46 5.43 14.19
N VAL A 280 13.29 5.28 13.55
CA VAL A 280 12.23 6.30 13.58
C VAL A 280 11.41 6.10 14.84
N GLY A 281 11.31 7.15 15.65
CA GLY A 281 10.46 7.17 16.84
C GLY A 281 9.22 8.01 16.61
N TRP A 282 8.04 7.40 16.66
CA TRP A 282 6.76 8.11 16.58
C TRP A 282 6.28 8.50 17.97
N LEU A 283 5.94 9.78 18.12
CA LEU A 283 5.29 10.28 19.34
C LEU A 283 3.88 9.70 19.41
N HIS A 284 3.50 9.09 20.54
CA HIS A 284 2.19 8.49 20.75
C HIS A 284 1.36 9.11 21.87
N GLU A 285 1.77 10.29 22.35
CA GLU A 285 1.01 11.11 23.27
C GLU A 285 0.37 12.30 22.55
N PRO A 286 -0.86 12.71 22.92
CA PRO A 286 -1.71 12.18 24.01
C PRO A 286 -2.41 10.85 23.65
N PHE A 287 -2.47 10.47 22.39
CA PHE A 287 -3.03 9.22 21.87
C PHE A 287 -2.42 8.85 20.51
N ARG A 288 -2.65 7.61 20.06
CA ARG A 288 -2.14 7.10 18.80
C ARG A 288 -3.05 7.48 17.65
N PHE A 289 -2.46 7.98 16.55
CA PHE A 289 -3.15 8.21 15.29
C PHE A 289 -2.84 7.08 14.30
N GLY A 290 -3.78 6.76 13.43
CA GLY A 290 -3.54 5.82 12.35
C GLY A 290 -2.34 6.23 11.50
N LEU A 291 -1.40 5.30 11.30
CA LEU A 291 -0.16 5.52 10.55
C LEU A 291 -0.27 5.08 9.09
N LYS A 292 -1.05 4.04 8.81
CA LYS A 292 -1.15 3.50 7.45
C LYS A 292 -1.72 4.55 6.50
N PHE A 293 -0.99 4.88 5.44
CA PHE A 293 -1.30 5.94 4.46
C PHE A 293 -1.31 7.37 5.03
N CYS A 294 -0.75 7.58 6.23
CA CYS A 294 -0.66 8.89 6.88
C CYS A 294 0.76 9.10 7.44
N PRO A 295 1.76 9.38 6.59
CA PRO A 295 3.15 9.59 7.03
C PRO A 295 3.34 10.91 7.79
N ASN A 296 2.34 11.77 7.86
CA ASN A 296 2.35 13.10 8.49
C ASN A 296 2.19 13.07 10.03
N ARG A 297 2.73 12.04 10.68
CA ARG A 297 2.71 11.88 12.13
C ARG A 297 4.01 12.35 12.77
N SER A 298 3.92 13.04 13.91
CA SER A 298 5.10 13.53 14.64
C SER A 298 6.09 12.41 14.91
N SER A 299 7.30 12.54 14.36
CA SER A 299 8.36 11.54 14.45
C SER A 299 9.73 12.15 14.24
N SER A 300 10.76 11.48 14.74
CA SER A 300 12.15 11.89 14.58
C SER A 300 13.06 10.68 14.42
N LEU A 301 14.28 10.90 13.94
CA LEU A 301 15.33 9.90 14.03
C LEU A 301 15.91 9.92 15.43
N TYR A 302 16.12 8.73 15.98
CA TYR A 302 16.76 8.49 17.26
C TYR A 302 17.91 7.51 17.10
N TYR A 303 18.85 7.60 18.01
CA TYR A 303 19.93 6.63 18.20
C TYR A 303 19.89 6.11 19.63
N VAL A 304 20.04 4.82 19.81
CA VAL A 304 20.22 4.18 21.12
C VAL A 304 21.44 3.27 21.09
N ASP A 305 22.32 3.37 22.10
CA ASP A 305 23.45 2.48 22.22
C ASP A 305 23.02 1.07 22.68
N LEU A 306 23.86 0.07 22.47
CA LEU A 306 23.53 -1.32 22.82
C LEU A 306 23.42 -1.57 24.32
N THR A 307 23.94 -0.67 25.15
CA THR A 307 23.86 -0.78 26.62
C THR A 307 22.56 -0.22 27.17
N GLY A 308 21.76 0.50 26.31
CA GLY A 308 20.52 1.15 26.71
C GLY A 308 20.73 2.39 27.58
N GLY A 309 21.98 2.84 27.76
CA GLY A 309 22.32 3.96 28.64
C GLY A 309 22.06 5.33 28.05
N LYS A 310 22.05 5.45 26.72
CA LYS A 310 21.87 6.73 26.01
C LYS A 310 20.94 6.58 24.82
N CYS A 311 19.84 7.32 24.83
CA CYS A 311 19.01 7.55 23.65
C CYS A 311 19.12 9.02 23.23
N GLU A 312 19.52 9.27 21.99
CA GLU A 312 19.78 10.59 21.44
C GLU A 312 18.80 10.85 20.28
N GLN A 313 18.12 11.97 20.30
CA GLN A 313 17.34 12.45 19.17
C GLN A 313 18.27 13.10 18.14
N LEU A 314 18.26 12.62 16.91
CA LEU A 314 19.16 13.05 15.84
C LEU A 314 18.59 14.18 14.99
N THR A 315 17.26 14.29 14.91
CA THR A 315 16.55 15.32 14.11
C THR A 315 15.64 16.16 14.99
N SER A 316 15.17 17.30 14.47
CA SER A 316 14.22 18.17 15.20
C SER A 316 12.89 17.44 15.46
N GLY A 317 12.25 17.68 16.62
CA GLY A 317 11.00 17.03 17.02
C GLY A 317 9.72 17.65 16.44
N THR A 318 9.81 18.50 15.40
CA THR A 318 8.68 19.29 14.90
C THR A 318 8.17 18.85 13.53
N SER A 319 8.67 17.72 13.01
CA SER A 319 8.36 17.23 11.68
C SER A 319 7.92 15.75 11.70
N ALA A 320 7.50 15.25 10.57
CA ALA A 320 7.18 13.86 10.33
C ALA A 320 8.30 13.22 9.49
N VAL A 321 9.08 12.36 10.12
CA VAL A 321 10.25 11.69 9.53
C VAL A 321 9.93 10.24 9.20
N SER A 322 10.38 9.76 8.06
CA SER A 322 10.19 8.36 7.64
C SER A 322 11.29 7.88 6.69
N SER A 323 11.35 6.57 6.52
CA SER A 323 12.20 5.89 5.53
C SER A 323 13.70 6.22 5.60
N PRO A 324 14.36 6.17 6.76
CA PRO A 324 15.79 6.40 6.82
C PRO A 324 16.57 5.29 6.11
N ARG A 325 17.60 5.68 5.35
CA ARG A 325 18.47 4.76 4.60
C ARG A 325 19.93 5.15 4.75
N LEU A 326 20.71 4.25 5.33
CA LEU A 326 22.14 4.40 5.51
C LEU A 326 22.88 4.22 4.18
N SER A 327 23.82 5.09 3.88
CA SER A 327 24.68 4.97 2.69
C SER A 327 25.66 3.78 2.80
N PRO A 328 26.11 3.19 1.67
CA PRO A 328 27.06 2.07 1.66
C PRO A 328 28.39 2.39 2.40
N ASP A 329 28.86 3.64 2.34
CA ASP A 329 30.05 4.11 3.07
C ASP A 329 29.82 4.36 4.57
N GLN A 330 28.59 4.13 5.06
CA GLN A 330 28.15 4.32 6.44
C GLN A 330 28.34 5.75 6.99
N CYS A 331 28.46 6.76 6.12
CA CYS A 331 28.71 8.14 6.52
C CYS A 331 27.43 8.97 6.60
N ARG A 332 26.38 8.59 5.86
CA ARG A 332 25.21 9.43 5.64
C ARG A 332 23.90 8.62 5.74
N ILE A 333 22.88 9.28 6.24
CA ILE A 333 21.52 8.74 6.29
C ILE A 333 20.61 9.70 5.52
N VAL A 334 19.98 9.22 4.44
CA VAL A 334 18.88 9.97 3.82
C VAL A 334 17.54 9.53 4.41
N TYR A 335 16.60 10.46 4.48
CA TYR A 335 15.25 10.20 4.97
C TYR A 335 14.25 11.17 4.35
N LEU A 336 12.97 10.79 4.38
CA LEU A 336 11.86 11.65 3.95
C LEU A 336 11.32 12.44 5.14
N GLU A 337 10.94 13.69 4.89
CA GLU A 337 10.33 14.57 5.88
C GLU A 337 9.16 15.33 5.27
N CYS A 338 8.06 15.46 6.01
CA CYS A 338 6.95 16.36 5.71
C CYS A 338 6.47 17.08 6.98
N ALA A 339 5.50 17.99 6.80
CA ALA A 339 4.86 18.66 7.93
C ALA A 339 4.02 17.68 8.75
N VAL A 340 3.94 17.93 10.08
CA VAL A 340 3.06 17.17 10.97
C VAL A 340 1.63 17.65 10.77
N PHE A 341 0.69 16.70 10.71
CA PHE A 341 -0.71 16.96 10.38
C PHE A 341 -0.88 17.59 8.98
N GLY A 342 -1.93 18.40 8.77
CA GLY A 342 -2.28 18.89 7.44
C GLY A 342 -2.72 17.76 6.51
N PRO A 343 -2.63 17.94 5.19
CA PRO A 343 -2.96 16.89 4.22
C PRO A 343 -2.23 15.58 4.52
N HIS A 344 -2.97 14.46 4.53
CA HIS A 344 -2.41 13.19 5.00
C HIS A 344 -1.24 12.65 4.15
N MET A 345 -1.14 13.08 2.89
CA MET A 345 0.01 12.88 2.00
C MET A 345 0.41 14.24 1.42
N GLN A 346 1.69 14.54 1.47
CA GLN A 346 2.25 15.83 1.07
C GLN A 346 3.49 15.63 0.20
N CYS A 347 3.95 16.68 -0.48
CA CYS A 347 5.27 16.69 -1.09
C CYS A 347 6.32 16.60 0.02
N SER A 348 7.15 15.56 -0.03
CA SER A 348 8.19 15.33 0.95
C SER A 348 9.49 16.03 0.56
N ARG A 349 10.24 16.47 1.57
CA ARG A 349 11.66 16.79 1.43
C ARG A 349 12.50 15.52 1.50
N LEU A 350 13.57 15.47 0.75
CA LEU A 350 14.64 14.51 0.97
C LEU A 350 15.73 15.20 1.79
N PHE A 351 15.93 14.70 2.99
CA PHE A 351 17.00 15.16 3.88
C PHE A 351 18.18 14.20 3.90
N MET A 352 19.33 14.71 4.26
CA MET A 352 20.53 13.93 4.52
C MET A 352 21.12 14.34 5.87
N PHE A 353 21.37 13.35 6.73
CA PHE A 353 22.05 13.47 8.00
C PHE A 353 23.47 12.89 7.86
N ASP A 354 24.48 13.69 8.16
CA ASP A 354 25.87 13.25 8.20
C ASP A 354 26.19 12.70 9.60
N TRP A 355 26.57 11.42 9.64
CA TRP A 355 26.74 10.69 10.89
C TRP A 355 27.87 11.25 11.76
N TYR A 356 28.97 11.67 11.14
CA TYR A 356 30.17 12.12 11.85
C TYR A 356 30.12 13.58 12.25
N THR A 357 29.58 14.43 11.42
CA THR A 357 29.45 15.88 11.73
C THR A 357 28.18 16.21 12.47
N LYS A 358 27.22 15.26 12.55
CA LYS A 358 25.88 15.44 13.14
C LYS A 358 25.06 16.57 12.50
N LYS A 359 25.37 16.90 11.25
CA LYS A 359 24.65 17.95 10.51
C LYS A 359 23.59 17.37 9.59
N THR A 360 22.48 18.07 9.54
CA THR A 360 21.37 17.79 8.62
C THR A 360 21.35 18.81 7.50
N SER A 361 21.10 18.37 6.28
CA SER A 361 20.95 19.24 5.10
C SER A 361 19.76 18.80 4.25
N VAL A 362 19.11 19.75 3.61
CA VAL A 362 18.08 19.48 2.60
C VAL A 362 18.79 19.09 1.30
N VAL A 363 18.42 17.95 0.73
CA VAL A 363 18.90 17.50 -0.59
C VAL A 363 17.90 17.92 -1.67
N VAL A 364 16.62 17.62 -1.47
CA VAL A 364 15.52 18.06 -2.36
C VAL A 364 14.44 18.71 -1.50
N ASP A 365 14.09 19.94 -1.80
CA ASP A 365 13.03 20.67 -1.09
C ASP A 365 11.65 20.39 -1.69
N VAL A 366 10.61 20.88 -1.02
CA VAL A 366 9.23 20.83 -1.49
C VAL A 366 9.11 21.59 -2.82
N VAL A 367 8.47 20.95 -3.79
CA VAL A 367 8.12 21.56 -5.05
C VAL A 367 6.67 22.04 -5.00
N ASN A 368 6.46 23.36 -5.00
CA ASN A 368 5.11 23.92 -4.98
C ASN A 368 4.42 23.75 -6.35
N ARG A 369 5.13 24.05 -7.42
CA ARG A 369 4.67 23.84 -8.81
C ARG A 369 5.80 23.28 -9.64
N PRO A 370 5.50 22.42 -10.63
CA PRO A 370 6.52 21.90 -11.55
C PRO A 370 7.28 23.02 -12.23
N GLY A 371 8.61 22.90 -12.29
CA GLY A 371 9.47 23.78 -13.07
C GLY A 371 9.50 23.42 -14.56
N GLU A 372 10.43 24.06 -15.31
CA GLU A 372 10.63 23.78 -16.74
C GLU A 372 11.11 22.36 -17.01
N ASP A 373 11.78 21.72 -16.04
CA ASP A 373 12.21 20.32 -16.07
C ASP A 373 11.07 19.31 -15.89
N GLY A 374 9.88 19.79 -15.52
CA GLY A 374 8.69 18.97 -15.28
C GLY A 374 8.71 18.17 -13.97
N PHE A 375 9.73 18.33 -13.12
CA PHE A 375 9.78 17.67 -11.84
C PHE A 375 8.71 18.22 -10.89
N THR A 376 7.86 17.33 -10.36
CA THR A 376 6.67 17.69 -9.55
C THR A 376 6.90 17.62 -8.05
N GLY A 377 8.05 17.10 -7.61
CA GLY A 377 8.36 16.86 -6.21
C GLY A 377 8.41 15.36 -5.85
N ILE A 378 8.68 15.08 -4.59
CA ILE A 378 8.78 13.70 -4.06
C ILE A 378 7.50 13.34 -3.30
N TYR A 379 6.83 12.27 -3.74
CA TYR A 379 5.59 11.74 -3.16
C TYR A 379 5.69 10.25 -2.82
N SER A 380 6.88 9.76 -2.56
CA SER A 380 7.09 8.38 -2.15
C SER A 380 6.60 8.17 -0.72
N SER A 381 5.78 7.16 -0.47
CA SER A 381 5.40 6.77 0.89
C SER A 381 6.57 6.14 1.64
N GLN A 382 7.47 5.47 0.91
CA GLN A 382 8.69 4.87 1.45
C GLN A 382 9.78 4.80 0.37
N LEU A 383 11.03 5.00 0.77
CA LEU A 383 12.19 4.69 -0.04
C LEU A 383 12.40 3.17 -0.09
N SER A 384 12.90 2.63 -1.21
CA SER A 384 13.34 1.24 -1.25
C SER A 384 14.32 0.94 -0.11
N ARG A 385 14.30 -0.29 0.41
CA ARG A 385 15.23 -0.68 1.50
C ARG A 385 16.70 -0.50 1.11
N GLN A 386 17.00 -0.68 -0.16
CA GLN A 386 18.29 -0.34 -0.77
C GLN A 386 18.00 0.65 -1.90
N CYS A 387 18.49 1.87 -1.79
CA CYS A 387 18.24 2.94 -2.75
C CYS A 387 19.50 3.75 -3.12
N TRP A 388 20.64 3.47 -2.49
CA TRP A 388 21.88 4.17 -2.73
C TRP A 388 22.70 3.54 -3.87
N SER A 389 23.35 4.40 -4.66
CA SER A 389 24.40 3.98 -5.59
C SER A 389 25.64 3.48 -4.85
N ALA A 390 26.46 2.67 -5.52
CA ALA A 390 27.68 2.10 -4.94
C ALA A 390 28.69 3.16 -4.47
N ASP A 391 28.73 4.31 -5.13
CA ASP A 391 29.59 5.45 -4.78
C ASP A 391 29.07 6.28 -3.59
N SER A 392 27.91 5.93 -3.02
CA SER A 392 27.25 6.65 -1.93
C SER A 392 26.94 8.12 -2.26
N GLN A 393 26.78 8.49 -3.53
CA GLN A 393 26.54 9.88 -3.95
C GLN A 393 25.13 10.10 -4.51
N ARG A 394 24.44 9.01 -4.91
CA ARG A 394 23.14 9.11 -5.58
C ARG A 394 22.12 8.22 -4.90
N VAL A 395 20.88 8.69 -4.88
CA VAL A 395 19.72 7.95 -4.33
C VAL A 395 18.69 7.76 -5.43
N ILE A 396 18.16 6.55 -5.56
CA ILE A 396 17.11 6.23 -6.52
C ILE A 396 15.77 6.18 -5.79
N VAL A 397 14.81 6.97 -6.29
CA VAL A 397 13.47 7.12 -5.70
C VAL A 397 12.41 6.73 -6.73
N SER A 398 11.52 5.83 -6.37
CA SER A 398 10.30 5.55 -7.16
C SER A 398 9.22 6.55 -6.76
N CYS A 399 8.79 7.39 -7.68
CA CYS A 399 7.94 8.51 -7.34
C CYS A 399 6.88 8.80 -8.41
N PRO A 400 5.61 9.03 -8.03
CA PRO A 400 4.62 9.58 -8.94
C PRO A 400 5.07 10.94 -9.49
N GLN A 401 5.03 11.06 -10.80
CA GLN A 401 5.21 12.29 -11.55
C GLN A 401 3.98 12.45 -12.44
N ARG A 402 2.99 13.20 -11.95
CA ARG A 402 1.64 13.25 -12.50
C ARG A 402 1.02 11.84 -12.55
N SER A 403 0.41 11.46 -13.65
CA SER A 403 -0.22 10.15 -13.86
C SER A 403 0.76 9.03 -14.27
N ARG A 404 2.08 9.21 -14.11
CA ARG A 404 3.10 8.18 -14.28
C ARG A 404 3.88 7.99 -12.99
N LYS A 405 4.55 6.86 -12.86
CA LYS A 405 5.49 6.61 -11.76
C LYS A 405 6.87 6.35 -12.34
N ASP A 406 7.80 7.24 -12.05
CA ASP A 406 9.15 7.21 -12.57
C ASP A 406 10.18 6.76 -11.54
N LEU A 407 11.35 6.31 -12.04
CA LEU A 407 12.56 6.18 -11.25
C LEU A 407 13.34 7.50 -11.37
N LEU A 408 13.46 8.18 -10.24
CA LEU A 408 14.22 9.42 -10.12
C LEU A 408 15.58 9.13 -9.49
N MET A 409 16.64 9.60 -10.12
CA MET A 409 17.99 9.63 -9.57
C MET A 409 18.23 11.01 -8.96
N VAL A 410 18.57 11.04 -7.68
CA VAL A 410 18.90 12.25 -6.94
C VAL A 410 20.39 12.26 -6.62
N ASP A 411 21.14 13.24 -7.08
CA ASP A 411 22.52 13.49 -6.66
C ASP A 411 22.51 14.20 -5.31
N THR A 412 23.06 13.56 -4.28
CA THR A 412 22.97 14.06 -2.90
C THR A 412 23.88 15.26 -2.62
N SER A 413 24.84 15.53 -3.49
CA SER A 413 25.78 16.66 -3.35
C SER A 413 25.26 17.95 -3.99
N THR A 414 24.50 17.83 -5.07
CA THR A 414 23.96 18.96 -5.84
C THR A 414 22.47 19.18 -5.63
N GLY A 415 21.74 18.14 -5.20
CA GLY A 415 20.28 18.13 -5.13
C GLY A 415 19.60 17.98 -6.50
N SER A 416 20.38 17.75 -7.57
CA SER A 416 19.80 17.58 -8.91
C SER A 416 19.00 16.28 -9.00
N VAL A 417 17.85 16.36 -9.67
CA VAL A 417 16.94 15.23 -9.90
C VAL A 417 16.87 14.92 -11.39
N THR A 418 17.07 13.66 -11.75
CA THR A 418 17.01 13.20 -13.14
C THR A 418 16.11 11.97 -13.24
N SER A 419 15.16 11.96 -14.17
CA SER A 419 14.35 10.77 -14.42
C SER A 419 15.13 9.76 -15.28
N LEU A 420 15.25 8.52 -14.77
CA LEU A 420 15.85 7.39 -15.50
C LEU A 420 14.86 6.72 -16.47
N THR A 421 13.59 7.11 -16.46
CA THR A 421 12.50 6.41 -17.16
C THR A 421 11.59 7.34 -17.97
N SER A 422 11.87 8.63 -18.03
CA SER A 422 11.02 9.65 -18.70
C SER A 422 10.74 9.37 -20.19
N LYS A 423 11.63 8.67 -20.89
CA LYS A 423 11.48 8.30 -22.29
C LYS A 423 10.78 6.95 -22.50
N SER A 424 10.36 6.30 -21.44
CA SER A 424 9.73 4.98 -21.50
C SER A 424 8.25 5.07 -21.82
N ASP A 425 7.76 4.14 -22.65
CA ASP A 425 6.33 3.94 -22.89
C ASP A 425 5.62 3.23 -21.72
N VAL A 426 6.39 2.68 -20.77
CA VAL A 426 5.88 2.01 -19.59
C VAL A 426 5.38 3.04 -18.58
N GLY A 427 4.18 2.85 -18.06
CA GLY A 427 3.50 3.83 -17.22
C GLY A 427 3.94 3.89 -15.77
N SER A 428 4.48 2.79 -15.23
CA SER A 428 4.86 2.67 -13.82
C SER A 428 6.15 1.89 -13.65
N TRP A 429 7.08 2.45 -12.87
CA TRP A 429 8.37 1.85 -12.50
C TRP A 429 8.55 1.89 -10.99
N CYS A 430 9.00 0.80 -10.41
CA CYS A 430 9.26 0.66 -8.99
C CYS A 430 10.62 0.02 -8.74
N LEU A 431 11.51 0.70 -8.02
CA LEU A 431 12.76 0.14 -7.54
C LEU A 431 12.46 -0.87 -6.42
N LEU A 432 12.84 -2.11 -6.62
CA LEU A 432 12.78 -3.14 -5.58
C LEU A 432 14.09 -3.19 -4.79
N ASN A 433 15.22 -3.10 -5.49
CA ASN A 433 16.55 -3.14 -4.90
C ASN A 433 17.58 -2.49 -5.82
N ILE A 434 18.65 -1.95 -5.23
CA ILE A 434 19.89 -1.61 -5.93
C ILE A 434 21.06 -2.06 -5.07
N GLU A 435 21.97 -2.80 -5.65
CA GLU A 435 23.20 -3.24 -4.99
C GLU A 435 24.37 -3.18 -5.97
N ARG A 436 25.43 -2.47 -5.60
CA ARG A 436 26.60 -2.26 -6.48
C ARG A 436 26.19 -1.75 -7.88
N ASP A 437 25.30 -0.77 -7.91
CA ASP A 437 24.71 -0.16 -9.10
C ASP A 437 23.83 -1.08 -9.97
N LEU A 438 23.67 -2.37 -9.66
CA LEU A 438 22.72 -3.23 -10.29
C LEU A 438 21.32 -2.99 -9.70
N MET A 439 20.45 -2.35 -10.45
CA MET A 439 19.05 -2.09 -10.10
C MET A 439 18.18 -3.27 -10.47
N VAL A 440 17.27 -3.65 -9.58
CA VAL A 440 16.17 -4.60 -9.83
C VAL A 440 14.85 -3.83 -9.71
N VAL A 441 14.05 -3.87 -10.76
CA VAL A 441 12.84 -3.04 -10.86
C VAL A 441 11.63 -3.87 -11.30
N SER A 442 10.46 -3.48 -10.79
CA SER A 442 9.17 -3.89 -11.34
C SER A 442 8.64 -2.79 -12.24
N CYS A 443 8.07 -3.12 -13.37
CA CYS A 443 7.40 -2.17 -14.23
C CYS A 443 6.11 -2.74 -14.83
N SER A 444 5.11 -1.87 -15.04
CA SER A 444 3.79 -2.24 -15.55
C SER A 444 3.11 -1.07 -16.27
N SER A 445 1.98 -1.38 -16.91
CA SER A 445 1.10 -0.38 -17.54
C SER A 445 -0.35 -0.91 -17.50
N PRO A 446 -1.37 -0.09 -17.75
CA PRO A 446 -2.76 -0.56 -17.70
C PRO A 446 -3.09 -1.75 -18.62
N ASN A 447 -2.32 -1.94 -19.68
CA ASN A 447 -2.42 -3.09 -20.59
C ASN A 447 -1.28 -4.11 -20.46
N CYS A 448 -0.47 -4.00 -19.42
CA CYS A 448 0.68 -4.88 -19.21
C CYS A 448 0.88 -5.18 -17.73
N PRO A 449 0.61 -6.41 -17.28
CA PRO A 449 0.90 -6.84 -15.91
C PRO A 449 2.38 -6.64 -15.52
N PRO A 450 2.71 -6.72 -14.20
CA PRO A 450 4.06 -6.49 -13.73
C PRO A 450 5.12 -7.37 -14.41
N ARG A 451 6.25 -6.74 -14.77
CA ARG A 451 7.45 -7.33 -15.34
C ARG A 451 8.63 -7.08 -14.42
N LEU A 452 9.56 -8.01 -14.38
CA LEU A 452 10.81 -7.88 -13.66
C LEU A 452 11.93 -7.52 -14.63
N ARG A 453 12.63 -6.42 -14.36
CA ARG A 453 13.77 -5.96 -15.13
C ARG A 453 14.97 -5.66 -14.27
N VAL A 454 16.15 -5.70 -14.88
CA VAL A 454 17.41 -5.27 -14.26
C VAL A 454 18.17 -4.36 -15.20
N GLY A 455 19.01 -3.51 -14.62
CA GLY A 455 19.90 -2.63 -15.37
C GLY A 455 20.91 -1.99 -14.46
N PHE A 456 22.08 -1.65 -14.98
CA PHE A 456 23.08 -0.93 -14.21
C PHE A 456 22.78 0.58 -14.23
N LEU A 457 22.96 1.21 -13.06
CA LEU A 457 22.97 2.66 -12.96
C LEU A 457 24.20 3.18 -13.72
N PRO A 458 24.05 4.12 -14.67
CA PRO A 458 25.19 4.67 -15.39
C PRO A 458 26.17 5.36 -14.46
N PRO A 459 27.46 5.47 -14.84
CA PRO A 459 28.43 6.26 -14.08
C PRO A 459 27.94 7.69 -13.83
N ARG A 460 28.39 8.28 -12.72
CA ARG A 460 28.13 9.69 -12.42
C ARG A 460 28.64 10.56 -13.58
N ASP A 461 27.92 11.59 -13.92
CA ASP A 461 28.22 12.50 -15.04
C ASP A 461 28.09 11.90 -16.46
N SER A 462 27.65 10.63 -16.58
CA SER A 462 27.32 10.03 -17.85
C SER A 462 25.91 10.48 -18.31
N GLN A 463 25.76 10.72 -19.62
CA GLN A 463 24.45 10.92 -20.25
C GLN A 463 23.87 9.63 -20.84
N GLU A 464 24.50 8.50 -20.54
CA GLU A 464 24.02 7.19 -20.98
C GLU A 464 22.69 6.85 -20.34
N GLU A 465 21.79 6.25 -21.11
CA GLU A 465 20.54 5.73 -20.61
C GLU A 465 20.73 4.34 -20.00
N VAL A 466 19.90 3.98 -19.03
CA VAL A 466 19.90 2.64 -18.44
C VAL A 466 19.47 1.62 -19.49
N VAL A 467 20.29 0.61 -19.73
CA VAL A 467 19.94 -0.53 -20.57
C VAL A 467 19.19 -1.56 -19.72
N TRP A 468 17.88 -1.63 -19.92
CA TRP A 468 17.02 -2.55 -19.19
C TRP A 468 16.95 -3.92 -19.81
N VAL A 469 17.25 -4.97 -19.03
CA VAL A 469 17.12 -6.36 -19.42
C VAL A 469 15.95 -7.00 -18.66
N THR A 470 15.08 -7.68 -19.38
CA THR A 470 13.91 -8.35 -18.79
C THR A 470 14.32 -9.70 -18.22
N LEU A 471 14.10 -9.92 -16.92
CA LEU A 471 14.29 -11.22 -16.26
C LEU A 471 13.02 -12.07 -16.31
N GLU A 472 11.87 -11.43 -16.07
CA GLU A 472 10.56 -12.06 -16.18
C GLU A 472 9.64 -11.15 -16.97
N ASP A 473 9.12 -11.68 -18.07
CA ASP A 473 8.17 -10.96 -18.92
C ASP A 473 6.74 -11.33 -18.56
N SER A 474 5.82 -10.44 -18.87
CA SER A 474 4.39 -10.65 -18.70
C SER A 474 3.68 -10.45 -20.03
N GLN A 475 2.61 -11.20 -20.23
CA GLN A 475 1.82 -11.09 -21.44
C GLN A 475 1.13 -9.73 -21.51
N MET A 476 1.52 -8.93 -22.52
CA MET A 476 0.80 -7.70 -22.83
C MET A 476 -0.62 -8.03 -23.32
N LEU A 477 -1.59 -7.21 -22.97
CA LEU A 477 -2.98 -7.29 -23.44
C LEU A 477 -3.19 -6.27 -24.58
N PRO A 478 -2.96 -6.67 -25.84
CA PRO A 478 -3.00 -5.74 -26.96
C PRO A 478 -4.40 -5.22 -27.28
N GLU A 479 -5.43 -5.88 -26.73
CA GLU A 479 -6.84 -5.47 -26.86
C GLU A 479 -7.24 -4.33 -25.94
N ILE A 480 -6.37 -3.93 -25.00
CA ILE A 480 -6.58 -2.78 -24.12
C ILE A 480 -5.75 -1.61 -24.61
N ASP A 481 -6.39 -0.48 -24.80
CA ASP A 481 -5.77 0.82 -25.08
C ASP A 481 -5.89 1.73 -23.87
N TRP A 482 -4.90 2.61 -23.67
CA TRP A 482 -4.92 3.57 -22.58
C TRP A 482 -4.21 4.86 -22.93
N GLN A 483 -4.67 5.95 -22.33
CA GLN A 483 -4.09 7.28 -22.52
C GLN A 483 -4.26 8.14 -21.27
N ILE A 484 -3.38 9.12 -21.11
CA ILE A 484 -3.49 10.17 -20.10
C ILE A 484 -4.14 11.38 -20.77
N LEU A 485 -5.21 11.89 -20.16
CA LEU A 485 -5.92 13.06 -20.57
C LEU A 485 -5.66 14.19 -19.58
N THR A 486 -5.31 15.38 -20.06
CA THR A 486 -5.12 16.57 -19.23
C THR A 486 -6.34 17.49 -19.35
N PHE A 487 -6.79 18.02 -18.22
CA PHE A 487 -7.95 18.90 -18.12
C PHE A 487 -7.55 20.21 -17.45
N THR A 488 -7.98 21.31 -18.03
CA THR A 488 -7.90 22.65 -17.43
C THR A 488 -9.32 23.07 -17.04
N PRO A 489 -9.59 23.25 -15.74
CA PRO A 489 -10.90 23.71 -15.29
C PRO A 489 -11.26 25.06 -15.92
N PRO A 490 -12.55 25.32 -16.23
CA PRO A 490 -12.96 26.60 -16.72
C PRO A 490 -12.76 27.71 -15.66
N PRO A 491 -12.60 28.99 -16.06
CA PRO A 491 -12.26 30.08 -15.14
C PRO A 491 -13.18 30.20 -13.90
N GLU A 492 -14.47 29.88 -14.03
CA GLU A 492 -15.45 29.91 -12.96
C GLU A 492 -15.28 28.76 -11.95
N GLN A 493 -14.46 27.76 -12.26
CA GLN A 493 -14.11 26.64 -11.39
C GLN A 493 -12.64 26.70 -10.94
N ASP A 494 -11.92 27.76 -11.30
CA ASP A 494 -10.54 27.93 -10.87
C ASP A 494 -10.48 28.16 -9.35
N ASN A 495 -9.38 27.68 -8.75
CA ASN A 495 -9.16 27.87 -7.31
C ASN A 495 -8.60 29.28 -7.07
N SER A 496 -9.30 30.08 -6.26
CA SER A 496 -8.90 31.47 -5.99
C SER A 496 -7.59 31.62 -5.23
N GLN A 497 -7.25 30.65 -4.41
CA GLN A 497 -6.02 30.64 -3.61
C GLN A 497 -4.83 30.04 -4.38
N TYR A 498 -5.10 29.07 -5.24
CA TYR A 498 -4.11 28.37 -6.07
C TYR A 498 -4.55 28.35 -7.54
N PRO A 499 -4.52 29.51 -8.24
CA PRO A 499 -5.08 29.63 -9.57
C PRO A 499 -4.26 28.90 -10.64
N GLY A 500 -4.91 28.51 -11.74
CA GLY A 500 -4.29 27.94 -12.92
C GLY A 500 -3.79 26.51 -12.77
N LEU A 501 -4.33 25.73 -11.81
CA LEU A 501 -4.02 24.31 -11.65
C LEU A 501 -4.79 23.48 -12.67
N ASP A 502 -4.10 22.56 -13.32
CA ASP A 502 -4.64 21.50 -14.17
C ASP A 502 -4.72 20.16 -13.39
N PHE A 503 -5.38 19.17 -13.99
CA PHE A 503 -5.44 17.83 -13.48
C PHE A 503 -5.53 16.81 -14.62
N GLU A 504 -5.38 15.51 -14.31
CA GLU A 504 -5.36 14.46 -15.32
C GLU A 504 -6.33 13.33 -15.01
N ALA A 505 -6.59 12.51 -16.03
CA ALA A 505 -7.23 11.22 -15.86
C ALA A 505 -6.60 10.17 -16.77
N LEU A 506 -6.60 8.92 -16.31
CA LEU A 506 -6.30 7.75 -17.13
C LEU A 506 -7.59 7.25 -17.76
N LEU A 507 -7.61 7.21 -19.09
CA LEU A 507 -8.69 6.56 -19.84
C LEU A 507 -8.21 5.21 -20.34
N ILE A 508 -8.86 4.14 -19.91
CA ILE A 508 -8.59 2.75 -20.29
C ILE A 508 -9.81 2.25 -21.06
N LYS A 509 -9.63 1.77 -22.28
CA LYS A 509 -10.74 1.34 -23.14
C LYS A 509 -10.37 0.15 -24.03
N PRO A 510 -11.34 -0.62 -24.55
CA PRO A 510 -11.10 -1.57 -25.62
C PRO A 510 -10.48 -0.88 -26.84
N LYS A 511 -9.41 -1.46 -27.39
CA LYS A 511 -8.70 -0.90 -28.55
C LYS A 511 -9.53 -0.95 -29.82
N GLU A 512 -10.26 -2.06 -30.01
CA GLU A 512 -11.10 -2.27 -31.17
C GLU A 512 -12.57 -2.16 -30.76
N VAL A 513 -13.27 -1.20 -31.31
CA VAL A 513 -14.71 -0.99 -31.15
C VAL A 513 -15.34 -1.04 -32.54
N LYS A 514 -16.49 -1.72 -32.69
CA LYS A 514 -17.20 -1.74 -33.96
C LYS A 514 -17.72 -0.36 -34.33
N ASP A 515 -17.73 -0.08 -35.61
CA ASP A 515 -18.32 1.13 -36.16
C ASP A 515 -19.77 1.30 -35.67
N GLY A 516 -20.07 2.47 -35.15
CA GLY A 516 -21.39 2.84 -34.64
C GLY A 516 -21.73 2.33 -33.23
N VAL A 517 -20.87 1.57 -32.58
CA VAL A 517 -21.04 1.15 -31.16
C VAL A 517 -20.41 2.20 -30.25
N LYS A 518 -21.19 2.74 -29.32
CA LYS A 518 -20.70 3.65 -28.27
C LYS A 518 -20.39 2.85 -26.99
N LEU A 519 -19.22 3.13 -26.37
CA LEU A 519 -18.81 2.46 -25.16
C LEU A 519 -19.52 3.00 -23.92
N PRO A 520 -19.98 2.14 -23.02
CA PRO A 520 -20.39 2.54 -21.67
C PRO A 520 -19.18 3.00 -20.87
N LEU A 521 -19.34 4.01 -20.03
CA LEU A 521 -18.26 4.64 -19.26
C LEU A 521 -18.42 4.36 -17.77
N ILE A 522 -17.34 3.89 -17.13
CA ILE A 522 -17.22 3.76 -15.66
C ILE A 522 -16.24 4.81 -15.19
N VAL A 523 -16.71 5.72 -14.35
CA VAL A 523 -15.90 6.78 -13.75
C VAL A 523 -15.39 6.33 -12.40
N THR A 524 -14.08 6.44 -12.19
CA THR A 524 -13.44 5.97 -10.96
C THR A 524 -12.57 7.09 -10.38
N PRO A 525 -13.07 7.88 -9.41
CA PRO A 525 -12.22 8.74 -8.60
C PRO A 525 -11.46 7.94 -7.55
N HIS A 526 -10.19 8.33 -7.29
CA HIS A 526 -9.40 7.67 -6.24
C HIS A 526 -9.80 8.10 -4.83
N GLY A 527 -9.39 7.30 -3.85
CA GLY A 527 -9.49 7.62 -2.42
C GLY A 527 -8.39 8.58 -1.96
N GLY A 528 -8.35 8.83 -0.67
CA GLY A 528 -7.33 9.66 -0.04
C GLY A 528 -7.92 10.83 0.74
N PRO A 529 -8.08 12.07 0.21
CA PRO A 529 -8.05 12.50 -1.19
C PRO A 529 -6.66 12.69 -1.80
N HIS A 530 -5.64 12.85 -0.99
CA HIS A 530 -4.27 13.08 -1.43
C HIS A 530 -3.61 11.74 -1.78
N SER A 531 -3.91 11.26 -2.98
CA SER A 531 -3.40 10.05 -3.62
C SER A 531 -3.30 10.29 -5.12
N VAL A 532 -2.97 9.28 -5.92
CA VAL A 532 -2.92 9.39 -7.38
C VAL A 532 -3.07 8.02 -8.03
N PHE A 533 -3.79 7.95 -9.14
CA PHE A 533 -3.71 6.85 -10.08
C PHE A 533 -2.54 7.07 -11.04
N VAL A 534 -1.51 6.27 -10.93
CA VAL A 534 -0.46 6.21 -11.94
C VAL A 534 -0.83 5.16 -12.99
N ALA A 535 -0.24 5.24 -14.18
CA ALA A 535 -0.49 4.31 -15.27
C ALA A 535 0.14 2.92 -14.98
N ASP A 536 -0.41 2.24 -13.98
CA ASP A 536 -0.01 0.93 -13.47
C ASP A 536 -1.00 -0.17 -13.93
N TRP A 537 -0.73 -1.41 -13.58
CA TRP A 537 -1.64 -2.53 -13.78
C TRP A 537 -2.77 -2.52 -12.74
N PHE A 538 -4.01 -2.49 -13.21
CA PHE A 538 -5.22 -2.54 -12.38
C PHE A 538 -6.11 -3.71 -12.80
N LEU A 539 -6.19 -4.75 -11.96
CA LEU A 539 -6.98 -5.94 -12.26
C LEU A 539 -8.44 -5.60 -12.62
N TYR A 540 -9.11 -4.80 -11.79
CA TYR A 540 -10.51 -4.44 -11.98
C TYR A 540 -10.75 -3.70 -13.30
N SER A 541 -9.95 -2.67 -13.57
CA SER A 541 -10.07 -1.87 -14.79
C SER A 541 -9.79 -2.71 -16.03
N SER A 542 -8.84 -3.65 -15.97
CA SER A 542 -8.52 -4.55 -17.07
C SER A 542 -9.64 -5.56 -17.35
N VAL A 543 -10.27 -6.13 -16.30
CA VAL A 543 -11.43 -7.02 -16.48
C VAL A 543 -12.62 -6.23 -17.06
N LEU A 544 -12.93 -5.04 -16.51
CA LEU A 544 -14.02 -4.19 -17.02
C LEU A 544 -13.79 -3.79 -18.49
N CYS A 545 -12.56 -3.46 -18.85
CA CYS A 545 -12.19 -3.15 -20.23
C CYS A 545 -12.41 -4.37 -21.14
N ARG A 546 -11.97 -5.56 -20.74
CA ARG A 546 -12.23 -6.81 -21.49
C ARG A 546 -13.70 -7.20 -21.56
N MET A 547 -14.52 -6.74 -20.61
CA MET A 547 -15.97 -6.85 -20.67
C MET A 547 -16.60 -5.89 -21.68
N GLY A 548 -15.90 -4.87 -22.15
CA GLY A 548 -16.39 -3.89 -23.13
C GLY A 548 -16.73 -2.52 -22.55
N PHE A 549 -16.29 -2.20 -21.32
CA PHE A 549 -16.41 -0.89 -20.72
C PHE A 549 -15.19 -0.03 -20.98
N ALA A 550 -15.38 1.28 -21.05
CA ALA A 550 -14.31 2.24 -20.85
C ALA A 550 -14.25 2.62 -19.35
N VAL A 551 -13.05 2.83 -18.83
CA VAL A 551 -12.82 3.21 -17.43
C VAL A 551 -12.04 4.53 -17.41
N LEU A 552 -12.60 5.56 -16.76
CA LEU A 552 -11.98 6.87 -16.57
C LEU A 552 -11.56 7.01 -15.11
N MET A 553 -10.26 6.96 -14.85
CA MET A 553 -9.68 7.06 -13.52
C MET A 553 -9.17 8.48 -13.31
N VAL A 554 -9.84 9.27 -12.48
CA VAL A 554 -9.63 10.73 -12.38
C VAL A 554 -8.69 11.09 -11.24
N ASN A 555 -7.63 11.83 -11.54
CA ASN A 555 -6.71 12.49 -10.62
C ASN A 555 -7.12 13.96 -10.46
N TYR A 556 -8.17 14.22 -9.70
CA TYR A 556 -8.71 15.57 -9.45
C TYR A 556 -7.70 16.46 -8.70
N ARG A 557 -7.88 17.80 -8.73
CA ARG A 557 -7.05 18.72 -7.96
C ARG A 557 -7.11 18.39 -6.47
N GLY A 558 -5.94 18.25 -5.84
CA GLY A 558 -5.73 17.67 -4.52
C GLY A 558 -4.93 16.36 -4.60
N SER A 559 -4.78 15.76 -5.80
CA SER A 559 -3.98 14.54 -6.02
C SER A 559 -2.49 14.81 -5.80
N THR A 560 -1.74 13.79 -5.36
CA THR A 560 -0.28 13.84 -5.26
C THR A 560 0.37 13.73 -6.65
N GLY A 561 1.62 14.18 -6.78
CA GLY A 561 2.34 14.11 -8.06
C GLY A 561 2.20 15.36 -8.97
N TYR A 562 1.57 16.44 -8.49
CA TYR A 562 1.29 17.64 -9.28
C TYR A 562 1.86 18.94 -8.66
N GLY A 563 2.68 18.84 -7.62
CA GLY A 563 3.15 19.96 -6.81
C GLY A 563 2.34 20.13 -5.52
N GLN A 564 2.96 20.77 -4.52
CA GLN A 564 2.34 20.99 -3.21
C GLN A 564 1.12 21.91 -3.28
N ASP A 565 1.13 22.91 -4.19
CA ASP A 565 -0.02 23.81 -4.40
C ASP A 565 -1.27 23.05 -4.83
N ASN A 566 -1.10 21.98 -5.62
CA ASN A 566 -2.21 21.14 -6.03
C ASN A 566 -2.84 20.42 -4.82
N ILE A 567 -2.02 19.90 -3.91
CA ILE A 567 -2.47 19.26 -2.67
C ILE A 567 -3.21 20.28 -1.80
N LEU A 568 -2.59 21.45 -1.56
CA LEU A 568 -3.13 22.50 -0.68
C LEU A 568 -4.38 23.18 -1.25
N SER A 569 -4.68 23.01 -2.52
CA SER A 569 -5.90 23.55 -3.14
C SER A 569 -7.19 22.87 -2.65
N LEU A 570 -7.10 21.67 -2.11
CA LEU A 570 -8.26 20.85 -1.79
C LEU A 570 -8.78 20.97 -0.34
N PRO A 571 -7.95 21.03 0.71
CA PRO A 571 -8.45 21.23 2.08
C PRO A 571 -9.39 22.44 2.15
N GLY A 572 -10.58 22.23 2.75
CA GLY A 572 -11.66 23.22 2.74
C GLY A 572 -12.52 23.27 1.48
N ASN A 573 -12.13 22.58 0.42
CA ASN A 573 -12.85 22.53 -0.87
C ASN A 573 -13.33 21.12 -1.25
N VAL A 574 -13.20 20.13 -0.33
CA VAL A 574 -13.76 18.80 -0.52
C VAL A 574 -15.27 18.84 -0.68
N GLY A 575 -15.82 17.96 -1.49
CA GLY A 575 -17.25 17.93 -1.84
C GLY A 575 -17.70 19.02 -2.82
N THR A 576 -16.77 19.87 -3.26
CA THR A 576 -17.02 20.93 -4.25
C THR A 576 -16.02 20.93 -5.38
N GLN A 577 -14.74 21.26 -5.16
CA GLN A 577 -13.70 21.31 -6.17
C GLN A 577 -13.46 19.93 -6.79
N ASP A 578 -13.23 18.93 -5.98
CA ASP A 578 -12.99 17.54 -6.39
C ASP A 578 -14.19 16.93 -7.14
N VAL A 579 -15.42 17.21 -6.70
CA VAL A 579 -16.65 16.79 -7.38
C VAL A 579 -16.78 17.43 -8.76
N LYS A 580 -16.54 18.75 -8.86
CA LYS A 580 -16.60 19.48 -10.12
C LYS A 580 -15.53 19.00 -11.10
N ASP A 581 -14.30 18.76 -10.62
CA ASP A 581 -13.20 18.24 -11.45
C ASP A 581 -13.55 16.88 -12.06
N VAL A 582 -14.06 15.95 -11.24
CA VAL A 582 -14.49 14.64 -11.73
C VAL A 582 -15.61 14.77 -12.75
N HIS A 583 -16.63 15.57 -12.46
CA HIS A 583 -17.76 15.76 -13.39
C HIS A 583 -17.32 16.43 -14.69
N PHE A 584 -16.47 17.44 -14.62
CA PHE A 584 -15.91 18.13 -15.79
C PHE A 584 -15.10 17.19 -16.69
N ALA A 585 -14.27 16.30 -16.09
CA ALA A 585 -13.55 15.27 -16.84
C ALA A 585 -14.51 14.34 -17.59
N VAL A 586 -15.59 13.91 -16.93
CA VAL A 586 -16.62 13.07 -17.53
C VAL A 586 -17.31 13.75 -18.69
N GLU A 587 -17.81 14.99 -18.50
CA GLU A 587 -18.46 15.76 -19.56
C GLU A 587 -17.53 15.99 -20.74
N SER A 588 -16.25 16.24 -20.47
CA SER A 588 -15.25 16.47 -21.52
C SER A 588 -15.01 15.23 -22.37
N VAL A 589 -14.93 14.06 -21.74
CA VAL A 589 -14.78 12.78 -22.46
C VAL A 589 -16.04 12.43 -23.24
N LEU A 590 -17.22 12.70 -22.69
CA LEU A 590 -18.50 12.41 -23.34
C LEU A 590 -18.83 13.31 -24.55
N LYS A 591 -18.11 14.44 -24.75
CA LYS A 591 -18.23 15.25 -25.97
C LYS A 591 -17.76 14.50 -27.21
N GLY A 592 -16.94 13.47 -27.06
CA GLY A 592 -16.54 12.59 -28.16
C GLY A 592 -17.63 11.60 -28.53
N ASP A 593 -17.69 11.18 -29.81
CA ASP A 593 -18.69 10.23 -30.30
C ASP A 593 -18.46 8.78 -29.86
N GLU A 594 -17.37 8.47 -29.17
CA GLU A 594 -17.00 7.10 -28.75
C GLU A 594 -17.83 6.57 -27.60
N PHE A 595 -18.45 7.42 -26.77
CA PHE A 595 -19.08 7.03 -25.51
C PHE A 595 -20.60 7.20 -25.51
N ASP A 596 -21.29 6.30 -24.79
CA ASP A 596 -22.73 6.38 -24.61
C ASP A 596 -23.09 7.25 -23.39
N MET A 597 -23.56 8.45 -23.63
CA MET A 597 -23.97 9.41 -22.58
C MET A 597 -25.10 8.88 -21.68
N GLN A 598 -25.85 7.87 -22.12
CA GLN A 598 -26.91 7.24 -21.32
C GLN A 598 -26.41 6.05 -20.49
N LYS A 599 -25.12 5.68 -20.64
CA LYS A 599 -24.52 4.53 -19.97
C LYS A 599 -23.27 4.91 -19.18
N VAL A 600 -23.45 5.81 -18.21
CA VAL A 600 -22.39 6.29 -17.34
C VAL A 600 -22.62 5.80 -15.92
N ALA A 601 -21.65 5.04 -15.37
CA ALA A 601 -21.62 4.61 -13.98
C ALA A 601 -20.49 5.28 -13.22
N VAL A 602 -20.60 5.38 -11.89
CA VAL A 602 -19.52 5.83 -11.00
C VAL A 602 -19.19 4.76 -9.98
N SER A 603 -17.88 4.52 -9.76
CA SER A 603 -17.37 3.53 -8.79
C SER A 603 -16.18 4.10 -8.04
N GLY A 604 -16.26 4.21 -6.71
CA GLY A 604 -15.18 4.75 -5.89
C GLY A 604 -15.09 4.11 -4.52
N GLY A 605 -13.91 4.17 -3.89
CA GLY A 605 -13.68 3.69 -2.53
C GLY A 605 -13.16 4.79 -1.62
N SER A 606 -13.46 4.75 -0.30
CA SER A 606 -12.98 5.71 0.68
C SER A 606 -13.44 7.14 0.32
N HIS A 607 -12.51 8.10 0.16
CA HIS A 607 -12.82 9.43 -0.39
C HIS A 607 -13.35 9.34 -1.84
N GLY A 608 -12.92 8.37 -2.66
CA GLY A 608 -13.55 8.12 -3.96
C GLY A 608 -15.01 7.68 -3.85
N GLY A 609 -15.37 6.98 -2.76
CA GLY A 609 -16.76 6.68 -2.40
C GLY A 609 -17.53 7.92 -1.92
N PHE A 610 -16.89 8.83 -1.19
CA PHE A 610 -17.40 10.16 -0.87
C PHE A 610 -17.76 10.92 -2.16
N LEU A 611 -16.84 10.94 -3.13
CA LEU A 611 -17.07 11.55 -4.43
C LEU A 611 -18.21 10.89 -5.21
N ALA A 612 -18.26 9.56 -5.21
CA ALA A 612 -19.35 8.83 -5.86
C ALA A 612 -20.73 9.22 -5.27
N CYS A 613 -20.82 9.30 -3.94
CA CYS A 613 -22.04 9.74 -3.25
C CYS A 613 -22.39 11.21 -3.53
N HIS A 614 -21.39 12.10 -3.61
CA HIS A 614 -21.60 13.50 -4.00
C HIS A 614 -22.07 13.64 -5.45
N LEU A 615 -21.45 12.93 -6.38
CA LEU A 615 -21.79 13.00 -7.81
C LEU A 615 -23.24 12.61 -8.07
N ILE A 616 -23.74 11.54 -7.45
CA ILE A 616 -25.12 11.12 -7.61
C ILE A 616 -26.14 12.03 -6.90
N GLY A 617 -25.68 12.74 -5.85
CA GLY A 617 -26.51 13.70 -5.12
C GLY A 617 -26.55 15.07 -5.79
N GLN A 618 -25.40 15.58 -6.25
CA GLN A 618 -25.29 16.91 -6.91
C GLN A 618 -25.71 16.91 -8.36
N TYR A 619 -25.59 15.75 -9.07
CA TYR A 619 -26.02 15.57 -10.46
C TYR A 619 -27.05 14.45 -10.58
N PRO A 620 -28.27 14.64 -10.02
CA PRO A 620 -29.29 13.59 -9.98
C PRO A 620 -29.70 13.16 -11.40
N GLY A 621 -29.76 11.84 -11.62
CA GLY A 621 -30.16 11.26 -12.92
C GLY A 621 -29.07 11.23 -13.99
N PHE A 622 -27.91 11.87 -13.79
CA PHE A 622 -26.78 11.79 -14.74
C PHE A 622 -26.14 10.43 -14.74
N TYR A 623 -25.66 9.97 -13.59
CA TYR A 623 -25.07 8.64 -13.39
C TYR A 623 -26.16 7.60 -13.25
N LYS A 624 -26.05 6.47 -13.97
CA LYS A 624 -27.10 5.45 -14.03
C LYS A 624 -26.91 4.32 -13.01
N ALA A 625 -25.68 4.15 -12.53
CA ALA A 625 -25.33 3.23 -11.45
C ALA A 625 -24.21 3.84 -10.59
N CYS A 626 -24.27 3.58 -9.28
CA CYS A 626 -23.25 3.98 -8.33
C CYS A 626 -22.79 2.76 -7.54
N VAL A 627 -21.48 2.65 -7.39
CA VAL A 627 -20.82 1.71 -6.46
C VAL A 627 -19.96 2.50 -5.51
N SER A 628 -20.16 2.32 -4.20
CA SER A 628 -19.43 3.04 -3.19
C SER A 628 -18.90 2.06 -2.14
N ARG A 629 -17.55 1.96 -2.08
CA ARG A 629 -16.85 1.03 -1.20
C ARG A 629 -16.28 1.79 0.00
N ASN A 630 -16.66 1.36 1.21
CA ASN A 630 -16.22 1.97 2.47
C ASN A 630 -16.23 3.51 2.40
N PRO A 631 -17.37 4.15 1.99
CA PRO A 631 -17.40 5.57 1.72
C PRO A 631 -17.38 6.42 2.98
N VAL A 632 -16.67 7.55 2.94
CA VAL A 632 -16.95 8.67 3.84
C VAL A 632 -18.28 9.31 3.42
N THR A 633 -19.24 9.41 4.32
CA THR A 633 -20.57 9.95 4.02
C THR A 633 -20.96 11.12 4.92
N ASN A 634 -20.34 11.22 6.10
CA ASN A 634 -20.62 12.25 7.09
C ASN A 634 -19.36 12.52 7.91
N LEU A 635 -18.61 13.57 7.55
CA LEU A 635 -17.37 13.98 8.23
C LEU A 635 -17.61 14.26 9.72
N ALA A 636 -18.75 14.90 10.04
CA ALA A 636 -19.10 15.24 11.42
C ALA A 636 -19.30 13.99 12.30
N SER A 637 -19.94 12.93 11.80
CA SER A 637 -20.11 11.69 12.58
C SER A 637 -18.87 10.79 12.56
N MET A 638 -17.97 10.97 11.59
CA MET A 638 -16.77 10.13 11.42
C MET A 638 -15.68 10.45 12.43
N ILE A 639 -15.46 11.73 12.77
CA ILE A 639 -14.34 12.20 13.59
C ILE A 639 -14.24 11.49 14.95
N GLY A 640 -15.36 11.11 15.55
CA GLY A 640 -15.40 10.41 16.85
C GLY A 640 -15.13 8.90 16.78
N SER A 641 -14.93 8.31 15.60
CA SER A 641 -14.85 6.86 15.43
C SER A 641 -13.76 6.39 14.47
N THR A 642 -13.10 7.29 13.77
CA THR A 642 -11.97 7.00 12.88
C THR A 642 -10.64 6.95 13.64
N ASP A 643 -9.67 6.22 13.10
CA ASP A 643 -8.28 6.22 13.58
C ASP A 643 -7.49 7.48 13.17
N ILE A 644 -8.09 8.36 12.32
CA ILE A 644 -7.47 9.60 11.81
C ILE A 644 -8.40 10.82 11.99
N PRO A 645 -8.73 11.20 13.23
CA PRO A 645 -9.65 12.33 13.48
C PRO A 645 -9.16 13.67 12.90
N ASP A 646 -7.84 13.88 12.84
CA ASP A 646 -7.20 15.03 12.22
C ASP A 646 -7.59 15.21 10.75
N TRP A 647 -7.71 14.13 10.00
CA TRP A 647 -8.12 14.13 8.61
C TRP A 647 -9.50 14.79 8.41
N CYS A 648 -10.46 14.51 9.29
CA CYS A 648 -11.80 15.08 9.18
C CYS A 648 -11.79 16.61 9.29
N MET A 649 -10.96 17.18 10.17
CA MET A 649 -10.82 18.62 10.33
C MET A 649 -10.07 19.26 9.16
N VAL A 650 -8.93 18.69 8.80
CA VAL A 650 -8.08 19.22 7.74
C VAL A 650 -8.82 19.27 6.40
N GLU A 651 -9.49 18.18 6.02
CA GLU A 651 -10.24 18.16 4.76
C GLU A 651 -11.45 19.10 4.78
N ALA A 652 -12.02 19.34 5.96
CA ALA A 652 -13.05 20.36 6.11
C ALA A 652 -12.51 21.80 6.08
N GLY A 653 -11.18 22.01 6.10
CA GLY A 653 -10.52 23.31 6.00
C GLY A 653 -10.14 23.93 7.34
N PHE A 654 -9.95 23.12 8.36
CA PHE A 654 -9.55 23.56 9.70
C PHE A 654 -8.20 22.98 10.11
N ASP A 655 -7.42 23.77 10.83
CA ASP A 655 -6.23 23.24 11.48
C ASP A 655 -6.59 22.28 12.60
N TYR A 656 -5.80 21.21 12.72
CA TYR A 656 -5.98 20.25 13.78
C TYR A 656 -4.97 20.48 14.90
N THR A 657 -5.47 20.47 16.15
CA THR A 657 -4.64 20.44 17.35
C THR A 657 -5.14 19.36 18.29
N THR A 658 -4.24 18.69 19.01
CA THR A 658 -4.60 17.58 19.90
C THR A 658 -5.40 18.02 21.13
N ASP A 659 -5.38 19.31 21.46
CA ASP A 659 -6.01 19.87 22.68
C ASP A 659 -7.42 20.43 22.44
N CYS A 660 -7.90 20.40 21.19
CA CYS A 660 -9.12 21.10 20.82
C CYS A 660 -10.25 20.13 20.47
N LEU A 661 -11.36 20.22 21.19
CA LEU A 661 -12.64 19.67 20.72
C LEU A 661 -13.22 20.64 19.69
N PRO A 662 -13.73 20.14 18.54
CA PRO A 662 -14.38 21.00 17.55
C PRO A 662 -15.55 21.76 18.15
N ASP A 663 -15.63 23.06 17.90
CA ASP A 663 -16.79 23.82 18.27
C ASP A 663 -18.01 23.50 17.37
N PRO A 664 -19.24 23.91 17.75
CA PRO A 664 -20.44 23.62 16.97
C PRO A 664 -20.38 24.12 15.51
N ALA A 665 -19.67 25.21 15.21
CA ALA A 665 -19.55 25.75 13.86
C ALA A 665 -18.67 24.85 12.99
N VAL A 666 -17.64 24.23 13.53
CA VAL A 666 -16.80 23.24 12.84
C VAL A 666 -17.61 22.01 12.48
N TRP A 667 -18.45 21.51 13.40
CA TRP A 667 -19.35 20.37 13.14
C TRP A 667 -20.34 20.67 12.01
N GLU A 668 -20.92 21.88 12.00
CA GLU A 668 -21.83 22.32 10.94
C GLU A 668 -21.11 22.37 9.59
N GLN A 669 -19.90 22.91 9.53
CA GLN A 669 -19.10 22.95 8.29
C GLN A 669 -18.73 21.56 7.78
N MET A 670 -18.33 20.65 8.67
CA MET A 670 -18.07 19.24 8.31
C MET A 670 -19.31 18.57 7.69
N LEU A 671 -20.49 18.80 8.31
CA LEU A 671 -21.74 18.25 7.79
C LEU A 671 -22.07 18.85 6.42
N ASN A 672 -21.91 20.17 6.24
CA ASN A 672 -22.20 20.86 4.97
C ASN A 672 -21.30 20.38 3.81
N LYS A 673 -20.13 19.80 4.09
CA LYS A 673 -19.23 19.21 3.11
C LYS A 673 -19.49 17.72 2.88
N SER A 674 -20.44 17.13 3.58
CA SER A 674 -20.67 15.68 3.55
C SER A 674 -21.76 15.30 2.55
N PRO A 675 -21.62 14.18 1.79
CA PRO A 675 -22.61 13.80 0.78
C PRO A 675 -23.97 13.42 1.36
N ILE A 676 -24.06 13.12 2.66
CA ILE A 676 -25.33 12.78 3.34
C ILE A 676 -26.38 13.88 3.19
N ILE A 677 -25.99 15.16 3.10
CA ILE A 677 -26.93 16.28 2.93
C ILE A 677 -27.68 16.25 1.60
N TYR A 678 -27.11 15.59 0.59
CA TYR A 678 -27.68 15.46 -0.75
C TYR A 678 -28.54 14.19 -0.91
N VAL A 679 -28.67 13.37 0.11
CA VAL A 679 -29.34 12.07 0.02
C VAL A 679 -30.79 12.15 -0.50
N THR A 680 -31.46 13.29 -0.26
CA THR A 680 -32.82 13.53 -0.74
C THR A 680 -32.93 13.71 -2.24
N GLN A 681 -31.83 14.04 -2.90
CA GLN A 681 -31.77 14.30 -4.35
C GLN A 681 -31.32 13.04 -5.12
N VAL A 682 -30.82 12.02 -4.43
CA VAL A 682 -30.31 10.79 -5.07
C VAL A 682 -31.43 10.05 -5.77
N GLN A 683 -31.23 9.79 -7.06
CA GLN A 683 -32.11 9.00 -7.94
C GLN A 683 -31.39 7.75 -8.46
N THR A 684 -30.09 7.72 -8.40
CA THR A 684 -29.23 6.66 -8.93
C THR A 684 -29.27 5.43 -8.04
N PRO A 685 -29.38 4.20 -8.60
CA PRO A 685 -29.18 2.96 -7.87
C PRO A 685 -27.80 2.89 -7.21
N VAL A 686 -27.73 2.49 -5.94
CA VAL A 686 -26.47 2.48 -5.16
C VAL A 686 -26.17 1.08 -4.63
N LEU A 687 -24.96 0.60 -4.91
CA LEU A 687 -24.34 -0.54 -4.25
C LEU A 687 -23.32 -0.04 -3.22
N LEU A 688 -23.54 -0.40 -1.95
CA LEU A 688 -22.59 -0.16 -0.88
C LEU A 688 -21.85 -1.45 -0.54
N THR A 689 -20.53 -1.39 -0.40
CA THR A 689 -19.71 -2.52 0.07
C THR A 689 -18.91 -2.08 1.27
N LEU A 690 -19.03 -2.78 2.40
CA LEU A 690 -18.47 -2.37 3.69
C LEU A 690 -17.66 -3.50 4.32
N GLY A 691 -16.46 -3.17 4.83
CA GLY A 691 -15.68 -4.03 5.71
C GLY A 691 -16.14 -3.87 7.16
N GLU A 692 -16.31 -5.00 7.87
CA GLU A 692 -16.74 -4.98 9.27
C GLU A 692 -15.72 -4.31 10.18
N ASP A 693 -14.43 -4.61 9.96
CA ASP A 693 -13.31 -4.19 10.81
C ASP A 693 -12.62 -2.90 10.33
N ASP A 694 -13.28 -2.14 9.45
CA ASP A 694 -12.76 -0.87 8.94
C ASP A 694 -12.64 0.16 10.07
N LYS A 695 -11.41 0.52 10.44
CA LYS A 695 -11.10 1.55 11.44
C LYS A 695 -10.88 2.93 10.80
N ARG A 696 -10.51 2.96 9.51
CA ARG A 696 -10.23 4.19 8.77
C ARG A 696 -11.51 4.94 8.44
N VAL A 697 -12.46 4.27 7.80
CA VAL A 697 -13.81 4.77 7.54
C VAL A 697 -14.79 3.80 8.18
N PRO A 698 -15.12 3.98 9.45
CA PRO A 698 -15.94 3.03 10.18
C PRO A 698 -17.21 2.67 9.42
N SER A 699 -17.54 1.39 9.37
CA SER A 699 -18.66 0.85 8.59
C SER A 699 -20.00 1.53 8.89
N LYS A 700 -20.09 2.21 10.05
CA LYS A 700 -21.26 3.03 10.45
C LYS A 700 -21.54 4.18 9.48
N GLN A 701 -20.52 4.71 8.80
CA GLN A 701 -20.66 5.72 7.75
C GLN A 701 -21.57 5.20 6.62
N GLY A 702 -21.24 4.04 6.07
CA GLY A 702 -22.06 3.43 5.02
C GLY A 702 -23.45 3.01 5.50
N ILE A 703 -23.57 2.53 6.75
CA ILE A 703 -24.88 2.17 7.35
C ILE A 703 -25.74 3.41 7.55
N GLU A 704 -25.19 4.54 7.99
CA GLU A 704 -25.91 5.81 8.13
C GLU A 704 -26.48 6.26 6.79
N TYR A 705 -25.64 6.27 5.75
CA TYR A 705 -26.06 6.64 4.39
C TYR A 705 -27.12 5.70 3.84
N TYR A 706 -26.96 4.39 4.01
CA TYR A 706 -27.95 3.38 3.65
C TYR A 706 -29.32 3.64 4.31
N ARG A 707 -29.32 3.90 5.63
CA ARG A 707 -30.57 4.20 6.37
C ARG A 707 -31.21 5.52 5.91
N ALA A 708 -30.41 6.53 5.61
CA ALA A 708 -30.91 7.81 5.11
C ALA A 708 -31.59 7.65 3.75
N LEU A 709 -30.99 6.85 2.84
CA LEU A 709 -31.60 6.50 1.56
C LEU A 709 -32.92 5.72 1.75
N GLN A 710 -32.97 4.77 2.69
CA GLN A 710 -34.21 4.05 3.04
C GLN A 710 -35.31 4.96 3.55
N ALA A 711 -34.98 5.83 4.50
CA ALA A 711 -35.94 6.74 5.14
C ALA A 711 -36.60 7.69 4.14
N LYS A 712 -35.91 8.03 3.06
CA LYS A 712 -36.43 8.90 1.99
C LYS A 712 -37.30 8.15 0.97
N LYS A 713 -37.62 6.88 1.23
CA LYS A 713 -38.39 6.02 0.31
C LYS A 713 -37.80 5.94 -1.09
N VAL A 714 -36.51 6.24 -1.22
CA VAL A 714 -35.76 5.83 -2.38
C VAL A 714 -35.83 4.29 -2.35
N PRO A 715 -36.33 3.63 -3.39
CA PRO A 715 -36.63 2.22 -3.28
C PRO A 715 -35.38 1.39 -2.94
N VAL A 716 -35.49 0.56 -1.89
CA VAL A 716 -34.36 -0.18 -1.30
C VAL A 716 -34.66 -1.68 -1.34
N ARG A 717 -33.71 -2.49 -1.76
CA ARG A 717 -33.76 -3.95 -1.58
C ARG A 717 -32.63 -4.39 -0.64
N TYR A 718 -33.03 -5.03 0.46
CA TYR A 718 -32.14 -5.71 1.39
C TYR A 718 -31.99 -7.18 0.99
N VAL A 719 -30.74 -7.66 0.84
CA VAL A 719 -30.45 -9.09 0.76
C VAL A 719 -29.40 -9.40 1.81
N SER A 720 -29.87 -9.97 2.93
CA SER A 720 -28.99 -10.61 3.90
C SER A 720 -28.83 -12.08 3.50
N TYR A 721 -27.63 -12.52 3.23
CA TYR A 721 -27.34 -13.94 3.14
C TYR A 721 -27.04 -14.49 4.53
N ALA A 722 -28.10 -14.85 5.27
CA ALA A 722 -27.97 -15.88 6.29
C ALA A 722 -27.98 -17.23 5.57
N LEU A 723 -26.92 -17.99 5.70
CA LEU A 723 -26.85 -19.39 5.27
C LEU A 723 -28.01 -20.17 5.91
N HIS A 724 -28.93 -20.67 5.16
CA HIS A 724 -29.55 -22.01 5.10
C HIS A 724 -30.86 -21.99 4.34
N ASN A 725 -30.90 -22.81 3.28
CA ASN A 725 -32.05 -23.43 2.67
C ASN A 725 -33.40 -22.68 2.68
N MET A 726 -33.71 -22.06 1.56
CA MET A 726 -35.02 -22.25 0.92
C MET A 726 -34.99 -21.74 -0.52
N ALA A 727 -34.88 -22.67 -1.43
CA ALA A 727 -35.33 -22.47 -2.79
C ALA A 727 -36.88 -22.44 -2.75
N PHE A 728 -37.45 -21.65 -3.63
CA PHE A 728 -38.82 -21.48 -4.03
C PHE A 728 -39.57 -20.26 -3.47
N ILE A 729 -40.12 -19.57 -4.47
CA ILE A 729 -41.21 -18.58 -4.45
C ILE A 729 -40.75 -17.16 -4.13
N VAL A 730 -40.35 -16.41 -5.15
CA VAL A 730 -40.91 -15.10 -5.47
C VAL A 730 -40.66 -14.80 -6.96
N HIS A 731 -41.43 -15.41 -7.79
CA HIS A 731 -41.72 -14.90 -9.13
C HIS A 731 -43.07 -14.24 -9.05
N SER A 732 -43.13 -12.95 -9.00
CA SER A 732 -44.27 -12.08 -9.22
C SER A 732 -44.45 -11.04 -8.11
N LEU A 733 -43.85 -9.91 -8.35
CA LEU A 733 -44.27 -8.54 -8.00
C LEU A 733 -43.07 -7.59 -8.29
N MET A 734 -42.74 -7.49 -9.59
CA MET A 734 -41.90 -6.44 -10.10
C MET A 734 -42.76 -5.22 -10.38
N LEU A 735 -42.80 -4.28 -9.50
CA LEU A 735 -43.19 -2.90 -9.76
C LEU A 735 -42.15 -1.96 -9.24
N GLN A 736 -41.43 -1.36 -10.20
CA GLN A 736 -40.64 -0.13 -10.14
C GLN A 736 -40.13 0.28 -8.75
N CYS A 737 -38.96 -0.24 -8.37
CA CYS A 737 -38.24 0.22 -7.19
C CYS A 737 -36.77 0.40 -7.57
N VAL A 738 -36.18 1.57 -7.33
CA VAL A 738 -34.75 1.80 -7.41
C VAL A 738 -34.07 0.96 -6.36
N LEU A 739 -33.02 0.23 -6.72
CA LEU A 739 -32.41 -0.80 -5.90
C LEU A 739 -31.22 -0.27 -5.15
N PHE A 740 -31.21 -0.42 -3.81
CA PHE A 740 -30.00 -0.34 -3.01
C PHE A 740 -29.58 -1.73 -2.59
N ARG A 741 -28.29 -1.99 -2.61
CA ARG A 741 -27.69 -3.20 -2.09
C ARG A 741 -26.54 -2.82 -1.16
N LEU A 742 -26.50 -3.45 0.00
CA LEU A 742 -25.40 -3.38 0.94
C LEU A 742 -24.75 -4.75 1.01
N LEU A 743 -23.45 -4.81 0.75
CA LEU A 743 -22.60 -5.97 0.98
C LEU A 743 -21.77 -5.72 2.24
N TRP A 744 -21.77 -6.69 3.12
CA TRP A 744 -21.05 -6.68 4.38
C TRP A 744 -20.02 -7.79 4.37
N TYR A 745 -18.75 -7.44 4.55
CA TYR A 745 -17.64 -8.39 4.51
C TYR A 745 -17.04 -8.57 5.91
N PRO A 746 -17.42 -9.64 6.64
CA PRO A 746 -16.91 -9.92 7.99
C PRO A 746 -15.39 -10.11 7.99
N GLY A 747 -14.74 -9.60 9.04
CA GLY A 747 -13.29 -9.73 9.22
C GLY A 747 -12.45 -9.03 8.15
N ASN A 748 -13.05 -8.13 7.35
CA ASN A 748 -12.36 -7.31 6.37
C ASN A 748 -12.21 -5.87 6.85
N ASN A 749 -11.05 -5.30 6.60
CA ASN A 749 -10.68 -3.94 6.92
C ASN A 749 -11.04 -2.95 5.78
N HIS A 750 -10.49 -1.74 5.82
CA HIS A 750 -10.75 -0.67 4.85
C HIS A 750 -10.46 -1.07 3.39
N SER A 751 -9.42 -1.86 3.16
CA SER A 751 -8.99 -2.24 1.81
C SER A 751 -9.88 -3.28 1.15
N LEU A 752 -10.65 -4.08 1.91
CA LEU A 752 -11.38 -5.26 1.41
C LEU A 752 -10.47 -6.19 0.58
N SER A 753 -9.24 -6.44 1.06
CA SER A 753 -8.16 -7.05 0.29
C SER A 753 -8.04 -8.56 0.44
N LYS A 754 -8.89 -9.19 1.28
CA LYS A 754 -8.96 -10.65 1.30
C LYS A 754 -9.50 -11.16 -0.04
N VAL A 755 -8.91 -12.23 -0.56
CA VAL A 755 -9.18 -12.71 -1.93
C VAL A 755 -10.65 -13.04 -2.17
N ASP A 756 -11.33 -13.61 -1.17
CA ASP A 756 -12.78 -13.89 -1.22
C ASP A 756 -13.61 -12.61 -1.29
N ALA A 757 -13.33 -11.62 -0.44
CA ALA A 757 -14.05 -10.35 -0.44
C ALA A 757 -13.76 -9.51 -1.69
N GLU A 758 -12.50 -9.51 -2.16
CA GLU A 758 -12.09 -8.81 -3.37
C GLU A 758 -12.79 -9.37 -4.61
N SER A 759 -12.78 -10.70 -4.78
CA SER A 759 -13.36 -11.37 -5.94
C SER A 759 -14.89 -11.32 -5.95
N ASP A 760 -15.54 -11.59 -4.81
CA ASP A 760 -17.00 -11.43 -4.65
C ASP A 760 -17.42 -9.97 -4.87
N GLY A 761 -16.66 -9.03 -4.29
CA GLY A 761 -16.88 -7.60 -4.46
C GLY A 761 -16.84 -7.20 -5.94
N PHE A 762 -15.82 -7.64 -6.68
CA PHE A 762 -15.74 -7.36 -8.12
C PHE A 762 -16.93 -7.91 -8.89
N MET A 763 -17.31 -9.16 -8.66
CA MET A 763 -18.46 -9.78 -9.35
C MET A 763 -19.74 -9.01 -9.09
N ASN A 764 -19.99 -8.63 -7.83
CA ASN A 764 -21.16 -7.84 -7.47
C ASN A 764 -21.15 -6.43 -8.10
N ILE A 765 -20.01 -5.78 -8.16
CA ILE A 765 -19.81 -4.47 -8.81
C ILE A 765 -20.14 -4.58 -10.31
N ALA A 766 -19.54 -5.55 -11.00
CA ALA A 766 -19.75 -5.75 -12.43
C ALA A 766 -21.22 -6.02 -12.76
N LEU A 767 -21.85 -6.95 -12.03
CA LEU A 767 -23.25 -7.29 -12.21
C LEU A 767 -24.21 -6.13 -11.89
N TRP A 768 -23.89 -5.34 -10.84
CA TRP A 768 -24.66 -4.15 -10.49
C TRP A 768 -24.64 -3.10 -11.61
N ILE A 769 -23.46 -2.82 -12.15
CA ILE A 769 -23.28 -1.86 -13.24
C ILE A 769 -24.04 -2.35 -14.48
N ILE A 770 -23.91 -3.62 -14.86
CA ILE A 770 -24.64 -4.21 -15.98
C ILE A 770 -26.15 -4.06 -15.78
N GLN A 771 -26.67 -4.47 -14.64
CA GLN A 771 -28.11 -4.45 -14.33
C GLN A 771 -28.75 -3.07 -14.49
N HIS A 772 -27.97 -1.99 -14.28
CA HIS A 772 -28.51 -0.62 -14.29
C HIS A 772 -28.11 0.21 -15.50
N LEU A 773 -27.21 -0.29 -16.35
CA LEU A 773 -26.89 0.33 -17.63
C LEU A 773 -27.70 -0.30 -18.80
N TRP A 774 -28.30 -1.46 -18.61
CA TRP A 774 -29.15 -2.17 -19.55
C TRP A 774 -30.48 -2.60 -18.89
#